data_ac37646fbecf5ba50425e25c6ad1b203
#
_entry.id   ac37646fbecf5ba50425e25c6ad1b203
#
_cell.length_a   1.000
_cell.length_b   1.000
_cell.length_c   1.000
_cell.angle_alpha   90.00
_cell.angle_beta   90.00
_cell.angle_gamma   90.00
#
_symmetry.space_group_name_H-M   'P 1'
#
loop_
_entity.id
_entity.type
_entity.pdbx_description
1 polymer ?
#
loop_
_entity_poly.entity_id
_entity_poly.type
_entity_poly.pdbx_seq_one_letter_code
_entity_poly.pdbx_strand_id
1 'polypeptide(L)'
;MALGVAAAVTATAFTVSGAPLLQQATALTLPPSAAPMQPPEAESPDELDLSVLSSRPDTVMGGTVLVRVALPAPTEPHQVRLQADGTDVTESLRPVYLPGDGHVLEGLVKDLPEGKSTLTAWIPDTVAGAESPDPPEPARVVVTNHPGTGPVFSGPHQEPFICQTEDFRLAWEGRLGAPTDEHCSVETVVGYVYRTTGGGFAPLPEGGRLPSDVATTVTSTGEEVPYTVRVETGTANRAVYETAVLHDPREPGPDPWISPEGWNRRLVYKFGGGCPGGWFVQGNRTAGVLDHGMLAQGYAVASASLNVFGTNCDDLLAAETMNAVKERFALSHGVPDHTLGWGASGGAYQSHQIADNYPGLLDGIVVSQSYPDVGFSTVPAVSDALLLRSYAEAHPGALTREQQRAVSGFGTWEGIGAMADAAARIDPRGVCPAALPAEQRYHSEDNPGGARCDVFSHARNVYGTDPDTGLPRRPLDNVGIQYGLAALLDGILDVDEFLHLNEHVGGFDQDSRVVPERTAGDAEAIAAAYDSGRLLHTGGGLADIPIVDHRPYQDHAANGDIHMRYHSFSTRERLLSANGTADNHVMLVEAHRSGVFSADQPVAGRALTELDAWVTAAAESARAYPGGAPIEYLRQARPEWLADSCWIGDERVVTPQLPLPGGQGDRCADAFPTYGSPRIAAGGPLASDIVKCRLTDFDETAYPMVFDEDQTERAREVFSAGVCDWSEPGEGQRPPKGPWQFF
;
A
#
# COMPACT_ATOMS: atom_id res chain seq x y z
N MET A 1 -8.71 -63.27 -23.95
CA MET A 1 -9.18 -63.36 -25.34
C MET A 1 -9.61 -61.98 -25.76
N ALA A 2 -8.90 -61.48 -26.75
CA ALA A 2 -9.08 -60.16 -27.35
C ALA A 2 -10.35 -60.04 -28.18
N LEU A 3 -10.86 -58.84 -28.32
CA LEU A 3 -11.35 -58.31 -29.59
C LEU A 3 -11.59 -56.81 -29.46
N GLY A 4 -10.79 -56.03 -30.17
CA GLY A 4 -10.95 -54.59 -30.30
C GLY A 4 -11.96 -54.28 -31.40
N VAL A 5 -12.54 -53.05 -31.30
CA VAL A 5 -13.23 -52.40 -32.44
C VAL A 5 -12.68 -50.99 -32.52
N ALA A 6 -11.99 -50.72 -33.62
CA ALA A 6 -11.54 -49.37 -33.99
C ALA A 6 -12.67 -48.70 -34.81
N ALA A 7 -13.07 -47.51 -34.43
CA ALA A 7 -13.90 -46.63 -35.24
C ALA A 7 -13.04 -45.49 -35.79
N ALA A 8 -12.92 -45.46 -37.11
CA ALA A 8 -12.29 -44.41 -37.87
C ALA A 8 -13.25 -43.23 -38.07
N VAL A 9 -12.84 -42.02 -37.66
CA VAL A 9 -13.51 -40.77 -38.01
C VAL A 9 -12.69 -40.06 -39.07
N THR A 10 -13.27 -39.90 -40.23
CA THR A 10 -12.74 -39.22 -41.43
C THR A 10 -12.78 -37.70 -41.17
N ALA A 11 -11.58 -37.09 -41.22
CA ALA A 11 -11.44 -35.62 -41.24
C ALA A 11 -11.52 -35.12 -42.69
N THR A 12 -12.46 -34.22 -42.95
CA THR A 12 -12.56 -33.49 -44.22
C THR A 12 -11.68 -32.23 -44.15
N ALA A 13 -10.64 -32.17 -44.94
CA ALA A 13 -9.76 -31.02 -45.07
C ALA A 13 -10.36 -29.99 -46.04
N PHE A 14 -10.53 -28.76 -45.58
CA PHE A 14 -10.74 -27.59 -46.45
C PHE A 14 -9.37 -26.99 -46.79
N THR A 15 -8.99 -27.02 -48.05
CA THR A 15 -7.81 -26.33 -48.58
C THR A 15 -8.16 -24.87 -48.87
N VAL A 16 -7.52 -23.94 -48.20
CA VAL A 16 -7.45 -22.53 -48.59
C VAL A 16 -6.06 -22.29 -49.13
N SER A 17 -5.97 -21.99 -50.43
CA SER A 17 -4.75 -21.63 -51.14
C SER A 17 -4.37 -20.19 -50.81
N GLY A 18 -3.24 -19.99 -50.13
CA GLY A 18 -2.58 -18.70 -49.96
C GLY A 18 -1.10 -18.81 -50.28
N ALA A 19 -0.61 -18.00 -51.20
CA ALA A 19 0.77 -17.98 -51.69
C ALA A 19 1.79 -17.68 -50.58
N PRO A 20 3.04 -18.20 -50.67
CA PRO A 20 4.06 -17.93 -49.67
C PRO A 20 4.75 -16.59 -49.94
N LEU A 21 4.66 -15.68 -48.98
CA LEU A 21 5.56 -14.53 -48.87
C LEU A 21 6.87 -15.02 -48.23
N LEU A 22 7.91 -15.10 -49.04
CA LEU A 22 9.30 -15.27 -48.57
C LEU A 22 9.72 -14.03 -47.80
N GLN A 23 9.73 -14.11 -46.46
CA GLN A 23 10.45 -13.16 -45.63
C GLN A 23 11.93 -13.59 -45.56
N GLN A 24 12.78 -12.77 -46.16
CA GLN A 24 14.23 -12.86 -45.98
C GLN A 24 14.57 -12.53 -44.52
N ALA A 25 15.07 -13.51 -43.80
CA ALA A 25 15.70 -13.29 -42.49
C ALA A 25 17.04 -12.58 -42.74
N THR A 26 17.09 -11.28 -42.54
CA THR A 26 18.34 -10.53 -42.38
C THR A 26 18.90 -10.85 -40.99
N ALA A 27 20.04 -11.53 -40.96
CA ALA A 27 20.82 -11.73 -39.76
C ALA A 27 21.27 -10.35 -39.25
N LEU A 28 20.68 -9.90 -38.17
CA LEU A 28 21.16 -8.74 -37.38
C LEU A 28 22.47 -9.18 -36.70
N THR A 29 23.59 -8.75 -37.22
CA THR A 29 24.87 -8.78 -36.52
C THR A 29 24.79 -7.81 -35.35
N LEU A 30 24.88 -8.34 -34.12
CA LEU A 30 25.04 -7.55 -32.92
C LEU A 30 26.28 -6.65 -33.06
N PRO A 31 26.20 -5.35 -32.73
CA PRO A 31 27.39 -4.51 -32.70
C PRO A 31 28.34 -5.01 -31.60
N PRO A 32 29.67 -4.81 -31.77
CA PRO A 32 30.63 -5.21 -30.76
C PRO A 32 30.32 -4.49 -29.42
N SER A 33 30.41 -5.26 -28.32
CA SER A 33 30.30 -4.78 -26.98
C SER A 33 30.97 -3.41 -26.80
N ALA A 34 30.20 -2.39 -26.54
CA ALA A 34 30.74 -1.07 -26.21
C ALA A 34 31.59 -1.22 -24.94
N ALA A 35 32.79 -0.66 -25.01
CA ALA A 35 33.62 -0.51 -23.81
C ALA A 35 32.82 0.21 -22.71
N PRO A 36 33.04 -0.09 -21.43
CA PRO A 36 32.36 0.61 -20.34
C PRO A 36 32.60 2.10 -20.50
N MET A 37 31.54 2.85 -20.79
CA MET A 37 31.58 4.30 -20.75
C MET A 37 31.84 4.69 -19.31
N GLN A 38 32.89 5.50 -19.07
CA GLN A 38 33.06 6.16 -17.78
C GLN A 38 31.79 6.99 -17.53
N PRO A 39 31.23 6.94 -16.30
CA PRO A 39 30.13 7.82 -15.96
C PRO A 39 30.58 9.28 -16.21
N PRO A 40 29.69 10.14 -16.71
CA PRO A 40 30.02 11.56 -16.83
C PRO A 40 30.45 12.08 -15.45
N GLU A 41 31.52 12.85 -15.38
CA GLU A 41 31.85 13.63 -14.17
C GLU A 41 30.60 14.48 -13.86
N ALA A 42 30.07 14.37 -12.64
CA ALA A 42 28.96 15.19 -12.23
C ALA A 42 29.33 16.65 -12.36
N GLU A 43 28.63 17.37 -13.21
CA GLU A 43 28.78 18.81 -13.37
C GLU A 43 28.27 19.47 -12.10
N SER A 44 29.09 20.34 -11.48
CA SER A 44 28.62 21.21 -10.41
C SER A 44 27.45 22.04 -10.93
N PRO A 45 26.40 22.28 -10.10
CA PRO A 45 25.28 23.09 -10.54
C PRO A 45 25.75 24.48 -11.03
N ASP A 46 25.11 25.02 -12.04
CA ASP A 46 25.43 26.34 -12.59
C ASP A 46 25.01 27.46 -11.63
N GLU A 47 24.07 27.19 -10.72
CA GLU A 47 23.47 28.13 -9.77
C GLU A 47 23.43 27.51 -8.36
N LEU A 48 23.25 28.36 -7.32
CA LEU A 48 22.91 27.88 -5.98
C LEU A 48 21.59 27.14 -6.03
N ASP A 49 21.52 25.95 -5.45
CA ASP A 49 20.25 25.24 -5.22
C ASP A 49 20.04 24.99 -3.73
N LEU A 50 18.81 25.20 -3.26
CA LEU A 50 18.40 24.98 -1.86
C LEU A 50 17.23 24.02 -1.81
N SER A 51 17.46 22.85 -1.25
CA SER A 51 16.46 21.79 -1.14
C SER A 51 16.23 21.33 0.31
N VAL A 52 15.03 20.83 0.57
CA VAL A 52 14.67 20.17 1.84
C VAL A 52 14.89 18.69 1.65
N LEU A 53 15.58 18.06 2.60
CA LEU A 53 15.92 16.63 2.55
C LEU A 53 15.06 15.75 3.44
N SER A 54 14.60 16.29 4.60
CA SER A 54 13.88 15.49 5.60
C SER A 54 12.45 15.16 5.22
N SER A 55 11.79 16.00 4.42
CA SER A 55 10.39 15.86 3.99
C SER A 55 10.13 16.72 2.74
N ARG A 56 8.89 16.67 2.23
CA ARG A 56 8.46 17.70 1.27
C ARG A 56 8.44 19.07 1.95
N PRO A 57 8.74 20.15 1.23
CA PRO A 57 8.73 21.50 1.82
C PRO A 57 7.37 21.91 2.41
N ASP A 58 6.26 21.41 1.86
CA ASP A 58 4.89 21.73 2.28
C ASP A 58 4.33 20.80 3.36
N THR A 59 5.10 19.82 3.86
CA THR A 59 4.66 18.83 4.86
C THR A 59 5.60 18.72 6.07
N VAL A 60 6.42 19.75 6.34
CA VAL A 60 7.32 19.80 7.49
C VAL A 60 6.53 19.75 8.80
N MET A 61 6.99 18.98 9.79
CA MET A 61 6.32 18.81 11.08
C MET A 61 7.26 19.13 12.25
N GLY A 62 6.74 19.85 13.25
CA GLY A 62 7.47 20.09 14.50
C GLY A 62 8.64 21.07 14.42
N GLY A 63 8.71 21.89 13.37
CA GLY A 63 9.57 23.08 13.31
C GLY A 63 11.06 22.85 13.04
N THR A 64 11.45 21.63 12.64
CA THR A 64 12.85 21.34 12.27
C THR A 64 12.92 20.76 10.87
N VAL A 65 13.88 21.20 10.07
CA VAL A 65 14.07 20.70 8.70
C VAL A 65 15.55 20.50 8.40
N LEU A 66 15.89 19.38 7.74
CA LEU A 66 17.21 19.14 7.17
C LEU A 66 17.25 19.70 5.76
N VAL A 67 18.17 20.61 5.50
CA VAL A 67 18.34 21.28 4.20
C VAL A 67 19.69 20.99 3.58
N ARG A 68 19.77 21.11 2.25
CA ARG A 68 21.01 21.05 1.47
C ARG A 68 21.10 22.28 0.58
N VAL A 69 22.31 22.87 0.54
CA VAL A 69 22.67 23.89 -0.44
C VAL A 69 23.75 23.29 -1.36
N ALA A 70 23.39 23.09 -2.63
CA ALA A 70 24.35 22.72 -3.66
C ALA A 70 25.07 23.96 -4.17
N LEU A 71 26.40 23.85 -4.38
CA LEU A 71 27.28 24.97 -4.63
C LEU A 71 27.73 24.99 -6.10
N PRO A 72 27.52 26.10 -6.84
CA PRO A 72 28.10 26.25 -8.16
C PRO A 72 29.63 26.42 -8.05
N ALA A 73 30.38 25.86 -9.00
CA ALA A 73 31.83 26.10 -9.06
C ALA A 73 32.11 27.54 -9.51
N PRO A 74 33.08 28.24 -8.90
CA PRO A 74 34.07 27.83 -7.90
C PRO A 74 33.73 28.24 -6.45
N THR A 75 32.44 28.18 -6.05
CA THR A 75 31.98 28.66 -4.74
C THR A 75 32.56 27.83 -3.60
N GLU A 76 33.13 28.51 -2.60
CA GLU A 76 33.61 27.86 -1.39
C GLU A 76 32.52 27.82 -0.29
N PRO A 77 32.41 26.74 0.49
CA PRO A 77 31.38 26.59 1.53
C PRO A 77 31.23 27.76 2.49
N HIS A 78 32.34 28.39 2.91
CA HIS A 78 32.36 29.51 3.86
C HIS A 78 31.77 30.82 3.30
N GLN A 79 31.60 30.94 2.00
CA GLN A 79 31.04 32.09 1.32
C GLN A 79 29.52 32.15 1.40
N VAL A 80 28.86 31.03 1.60
CA VAL A 80 27.39 30.93 1.60
C VAL A 80 26.81 31.35 2.94
N ARG A 81 25.66 32.03 2.88
CA ARG A 81 24.81 32.37 4.03
C ARG A 81 23.44 31.76 3.85
N LEU A 82 22.81 31.43 4.97
CA LEU A 82 21.43 30.92 5.02
C LEU A 82 20.62 31.74 6.00
N GLN A 83 19.42 32.13 5.62
CA GLN A 83 18.45 32.78 6.51
C GLN A 83 17.07 32.07 6.44
N ALA A 84 16.35 32.17 7.56
CA ALA A 84 14.93 31.79 7.68
C ALA A 84 14.14 33.07 8.01
N ASP A 85 13.26 33.51 7.13
CA ASP A 85 12.46 34.76 7.26
C ASP A 85 13.27 35.97 7.68
N GLY A 86 14.50 36.10 7.13
CA GLY A 86 15.42 37.21 7.43
C GLY A 86 16.31 37.01 8.66
N THR A 87 16.10 35.95 9.43
CA THR A 87 16.97 35.57 10.56
C THR A 87 18.15 34.72 10.04
N ASP A 88 19.39 35.13 10.32
CA ASP A 88 20.60 34.38 9.94
C ASP A 88 20.66 33.06 10.71
N VAL A 89 20.68 31.95 9.98
CA VAL A 89 20.79 30.57 10.49
C VAL A 89 22.00 29.83 9.87
N THR A 90 22.97 30.59 9.35
CA THR A 90 24.17 30.06 8.67
C THR A 90 24.97 29.11 9.56
N GLU A 91 24.97 29.32 10.88
CA GLU A 91 25.68 28.45 11.84
C GLU A 91 25.14 27.00 11.86
N SER A 92 23.92 26.77 11.36
CA SER A 92 23.36 25.43 11.20
C SER A 92 24.03 24.61 10.10
N LEU A 93 24.68 25.29 9.13
CA LEU A 93 25.28 24.66 7.96
C LEU A 93 26.67 24.07 8.27
N ARG A 94 26.93 22.93 7.68
CA ARG A 94 28.23 22.26 7.65
C ARG A 94 28.58 21.78 6.25
N PRO A 95 29.86 21.79 5.85
CA PRO A 95 30.27 21.22 4.57
C PRO A 95 30.19 19.69 4.62
N VAL A 96 29.63 19.12 3.57
CA VAL A 96 29.53 17.67 3.33
C VAL A 96 30.11 17.39 1.95
N TYR A 97 30.91 16.35 1.81
CA TYR A 97 31.42 15.91 0.52
C TYR A 97 30.55 14.72 0.03
N LEU A 98 29.92 14.88 -1.12
CA LEU A 98 29.16 13.83 -1.78
C LEU A 98 29.91 13.33 -3.01
N PRO A 99 30.16 12.02 -3.13
CA PRO A 99 30.73 11.45 -4.34
C PRO A 99 29.81 11.74 -5.54
N GLY A 100 30.31 12.52 -6.52
CA GLY A 100 29.54 12.93 -7.69
C GLY A 100 29.08 14.40 -7.64
N ASP A 101 28.57 14.90 -6.51
CA ASP A 101 28.03 16.26 -6.39
C ASP A 101 29.08 17.26 -5.85
N GLY A 102 30.24 16.76 -5.40
CA GLY A 102 31.28 17.60 -4.84
C GLY A 102 30.99 18.10 -3.42
N HIS A 103 31.35 19.35 -3.14
CA HIS A 103 31.09 19.99 -1.85
C HIS A 103 29.66 20.57 -1.84
N VAL A 104 28.88 20.17 -0.85
CA VAL A 104 27.56 20.75 -0.54
C VAL A 104 27.55 21.25 0.90
N LEU A 105 26.59 22.08 1.25
CA LEU A 105 26.31 22.42 2.64
C LEU A 105 25.03 21.76 3.09
N GLU A 106 25.04 21.13 4.25
CA GLU A 106 23.82 20.61 4.89
C GLU A 106 23.62 21.19 6.28
N GLY A 107 22.39 21.34 6.71
CA GLY A 107 22.10 21.90 8.02
C GLY A 107 20.73 21.59 8.56
N LEU A 108 20.63 21.53 9.90
CA LEU A 108 19.37 21.45 10.63
C LEU A 108 18.90 22.86 10.98
N VAL A 109 17.91 23.35 10.24
CA VAL A 109 17.20 24.59 10.58
C VAL A 109 16.10 24.25 11.58
N LYS A 110 16.16 24.87 12.75
CA LYS A 110 15.26 24.60 13.89
C LYS A 110 14.36 25.78 14.18
N ASP A 111 13.40 25.57 15.05
CA ASP A 111 12.50 26.58 15.61
C ASP A 111 11.74 27.38 14.53
N LEU A 112 11.41 26.73 13.42
CA LEU A 112 10.52 27.29 12.40
C LEU A 112 9.11 27.45 13.00
N PRO A 113 8.49 28.64 12.88
CA PRO A 113 7.12 28.84 13.35
C PRO A 113 6.14 28.01 12.52
N GLU A 114 4.96 27.72 13.10
CA GLU A 114 3.87 27.12 12.34
C GLU A 114 3.44 28.03 11.17
N GLY A 115 3.10 27.40 10.06
CA GLY A 115 2.78 28.09 8.81
C GLY A 115 3.98 28.18 7.86
N LYS A 116 3.96 29.18 6.98
CA LYS A 116 4.95 29.33 5.91
C LYS A 116 6.17 30.12 6.38
N SER A 117 7.37 29.58 6.12
CA SER A 117 8.66 30.26 6.26
C SER A 117 9.44 30.17 4.95
N THR A 118 10.20 31.23 4.65
CA THR A 118 11.07 31.28 3.48
C THR A 118 12.51 31.09 3.89
N LEU A 119 13.14 30.01 3.44
CA LEU A 119 14.56 29.80 3.56
C LEU A 119 15.25 30.38 2.32
N THR A 120 16.35 31.12 2.52
CA THR A 120 17.10 31.73 1.43
C THR A 120 18.58 31.48 1.63
N ALA A 121 19.26 30.91 0.64
CA ALA A 121 20.71 30.78 0.57
C ALA A 121 21.28 31.78 -0.43
N TRP A 122 22.35 32.47 -0.06
CA TRP A 122 22.99 33.48 -0.93
C TRP A 122 24.46 33.64 -0.63
N ILE A 123 25.19 34.26 -1.58
CA ILE A 123 26.58 34.67 -1.40
C ILE A 123 26.59 36.20 -1.26
N PRO A 124 27.11 36.77 -0.14
CA PRO A 124 27.20 38.24 0.02
C PRO A 124 28.13 38.90 -1.02
N ASP A 125 27.74 40.04 -1.58
CA ASP A 125 28.52 40.81 -2.58
C ASP A 125 29.93 41.14 -2.12
N THR A 126 30.14 41.28 -0.82
CA THR A 126 31.45 41.58 -0.22
C THR A 126 32.46 40.43 -0.28
N VAL A 127 31.96 39.20 -0.56
CA VAL A 127 32.75 37.97 -0.65
C VAL A 127 32.93 37.55 -2.11
N ALA A 128 32.01 37.90 -2.99
CA ALA A 128 32.18 37.76 -4.42
C ALA A 128 33.36 38.64 -4.84
N GLY A 129 34.52 38.02 -5.12
CA GLY A 129 35.74 38.75 -5.52
C GLY A 129 35.46 39.65 -6.73
N ALA A 130 36.22 40.79 -6.85
CA ALA A 130 36.04 41.81 -7.88
C ALA A 130 36.19 41.33 -9.35
N GLU A 131 36.30 40.03 -9.60
CA GLU A 131 36.43 39.42 -10.92
C GLU A 131 35.19 38.64 -11.40
N SER A 132 34.16 38.48 -10.53
CA SER A 132 32.85 37.89 -10.97
C SER A 132 31.87 39.05 -11.19
N PRO A 133 31.42 39.28 -12.44
CA PRO A 133 30.56 40.42 -12.74
C PRO A 133 29.15 40.36 -12.14
N ASP A 134 28.65 39.19 -11.78
CA ASP A 134 27.36 39.01 -11.12
C ASP A 134 27.43 37.88 -10.08
N PRO A 135 27.07 38.11 -8.79
CA PRO A 135 26.94 37.05 -7.81
C PRO A 135 25.79 36.09 -8.23
N PRO A 136 25.89 34.79 -7.90
CA PRO A 136 24.78 33.87 -8.17
C PRO A 136 23.47 34.37 -7.54
N GLU A 137 22.36 34.17 -8.26
CA GLU A 137 21.02 34.48 -7.71
C GLU A 137 20.79 33.72 -6.42
N PRO A 138 20.12 34.32 -5.41
CA PRO A 138 19.79 33.63 -4.17
C PRO A 138 18.84 32.45 -4.41
N ALA A 139 19.18 31.27 -3.93
CA ALA A 139 18.29 30.11 -3.90
C ALA A 139 17.24 30.23 -2.78
N ARG A 140 16.00 29.89 -3.06
CA ARG A 140 14.89 30.02 -2.10
C ARG A 140 14.00 28.79 -2.11
N VAL A 141 13.58 28.35 -0.91
CA VAL A 141 12.53 27.37 -0.73
C VAL A 141 11.54 27.87 0.31
N VAL A 142 10.25 27.71 0.03
CA VAL A 142 9.18 27.98 1.01
C VAL A 142 8.82 26.68 1.67
N VAL A 143 8.95 26.61 2.98
CA VAL A 143 8.52 25.49 3.79
C VAL A 143 7.21 25.82 4.50
N THR A 144 6.34 24.84 4.66
CA THR A 144 5.12 24.96 5.50
C THR A 144 5.30 24.02 6.68
N ASN A 145 5.44 24.60 7.87
CA ASN A 145 5.57 23.85 9.11
C ASN A 145 4.18 23.62 9.74
N HIS A 146 3.89 22.37 10.07
CA HIS A 146 2.67 21.92 10.74
C HIS A 146 2.98 21.51 12.20
N PRO A 147 1.96 21.46 13.07
CA PRO A 147 2.13 20.88 14.40
C PRO A 147 2.68 19.46 14.34
N GLY A 148 3.58 19.08 15.24
CA GLY A 148 4.11 17.70 15.32
C GLY A 148 3.05 16.63 15.59
N THR A 149 1.87 17.06 16.04
CA THR A 149 0.68 16.23 16.27
C THR A 149 -0.27 16.14 15.05
N GLY A 150 0.02 16.86 13.96
CA GLY A 150 -0.85 17.00 12.80
C GLY A 150 -2.08 17.92 13.08
N PRO A 151 -3.05 17.98 12.16
CA PRO A 151 -3.03 17.33 10.85
C PRO A 151 -2.14 18.08 9.85
N VAL A 152 -1.68 17.37 8.82
CA VAL A 152 -0.97 17.95 7.68
C VAL A 152 -1.86 17.92 6.43
N PHE A 153 -2.23 16.73 5.97
CA PHE A 153 -3.06 16.53 4.78
C PHE A 153 -4.25 15.58 5.00
N SER A 154 -4.34 14.90 6.15
CA SER A 154 -5.45 13.98 6.46
C SER A 154 -6.77 14.68 6.80
N GLY A 155 -6.76 16.01 6.89
CA GLY A 155 -7.91 16.83 7.29
C GLY A 155 -8.09 16.92 8.81
N PRO A 156 -9.15 17.62 9.27
CA PRO A 156 -9.38 17.84 10.69
C PRO A 156 -9.39 16.55 11.51
N HIS A 157 -8.77 16.60 12.69
CA HIS A 157 -8.79 15.47 13.62
C HIS A 157 -10.19 15.00 13.91
N GLN A 158 -10.38 13.69 13.94
CA GLN A 158 -11.65 13.06 14.31
C GLN A 158 -11.66 12.73 15.79
N GLU A 159 -12.79 13.01 16.46
CA GLU A 159 -12.99 12.76 17.87
C GLU A 159 -14.14 11.75 18.10
N PRO A 160 -14.10 10.99 19.21
CA PRO A 160 -13.08 10.98 20.26
C PRO A 160 -11.77 10.33 19.84
N PHE A 161 -10.66 10.58 20.59
CA PHE A 161 -9.38 9.92 20.38
C PHE A 161 -8.78 9.49 21.73
N ILE A 162 -8.59 8.18 21.91
CA ILE A 162 -8.21 7.59 23.19
C ILE A 162 -6.71 7.28 23.21
N CYS A 163 -5.98 7.92 24.11
CA CYS A 163 -4.56 7.66 24.34
C CYS A 163 -4.31 6.25 24.87
N GLN A 164 -3.25 5.61 24.39
CA GLN A 164 -2.86 4.25 24.80
C GLN A 164 -1.35 4.11 25.09
N THR A 165 -0.66 5.20 25.35
CA THR A 165 0.78 5.18 25.68
C THR A 165 1.09 4.39 26.96
N GLU A 166 0.22 4.43 27.97
CA GLU A 166 0.38 3.64 29.20
C GLU A 166 0.28 2.13 28.97
N ASP A 167 -0.40 1.71 27.91
CA ASP A 167 -0.54 0.32 27.52
C ASP A 167 0.56 -0.13 26.55
N PHE A 168 1.32 0.80 25.98
CA PHE A 168 2.37 0.51 25.02
C PHE A 168 3.59 -0.11 25.70
N ARG A 169 3.99 -1.31 25.27
CA ARG A 169 5.15 -2.03 25.79
C ARG A 169 6.40 -1.68 24.98
N LEU A 170 7.44 -1.27 25.71
CA LEU A 170 8.76 -1.01 25.10
C LEU A 170 9.43 -2.31 24.66
N ALA A 171 10.22 -2.23 23.60
CA ALA A 171 10.93 -3.38 23.02
C ALA A 171 11.97 -4.01 23.97
N TRP A 172 12.43 -3.26 24.99
CA TRP A 172 13.39 -3.74 25.98
C TRP A 172 12.71 -4.16 27.29
N GLU A 173 12.21 -3.24 28.07
CA GLU A 173 11.43 -3.51 29.29
C GLU A 173 10.55 -2.30 29.65
N GLY A 174 9.41 -2.57 30.29
CA GLY A 174 8.54 -1.53 30.79
C GLY A 174 7.48 -1.06 29.80
N ARG A 175 6.94 0.11 30.06
CA ARG A 175 5.89 0.78 29.28
C ARG A 175 6.27 2.21 28.99
N LEU A 176 5.68 2.80 27.97
CA LEU A 176 6.02 4.13 27.50
C LEU A 176 5.61 5.22 28.51
N GLY A 177 4.50 5.02 29.24
CA GLY A 177 4.03 5.93 30.30
C GLY A 177 2.80 6.74 29.91
N ALA A 178 2.38 7.63 30.84
CA ALA A 178 1.19 8.46 30.65
C ALA A 178 1.42 9.54 29.58
N PRO A 179 0.37 9.91 28.82
CA PRO A 179 0.45 11.02 27.89
C PRO A 179 0.64 12.36 28.62
N THR A 180 1.35 13.29 27.99
CA THR A 180 1.65 14.62 28.53
C THR A 180 0.62 15.67 28.13
N ASP A 181 -0.21 15.37 27.13
CA ASP A 181 -1.23 16.26 26.57
C ASP A 181 -2.44 15.50 26.00
N GLU A 182 -3.44 16.24 25.54
CA GLU A 182 -4.66 15.71 24.91
C GLU A 182 -4.42 15.08 23.55
N HIS A 183 -3.28 15.34 22.92
CA HIS A 183 -2.86 14.74 21.64
C HIS A 183 -2.07 13.44 21.84
N CYS A 184 -2.05 12.93 23.07
CA CYS A 184 -1.38 11.67 23.41
C CYS A 184 0.15 11.69 23.25
N SER A 185 0.78 12.87 23.37
CA SER A 185 2.22 13.01 23.25
C SER A 185 2.96 12.42 24.46
N VAL A 186 4.18 11.91 24.23
CA VAL A 186 5.11 11.48 25.26
C VAL A 186 6.53 11.91 24.90
N GLU A 187 7.40 11.99 25.92
CA GLU A 187 8.83 12.13 25.67
C GLU A 187 9.37 10.91 24.95
N THR A 188 10.29 11.16 23.98
CA THR A 188 10.98 10.09 23.28
C THR A 188 11.94 9.38 24.21
N VAL A 189 11.88 8.05 24.23
CA VAL A 189 12.77 7.18 25.00
C VAL A 189 13.62 6.32 24.06
N VAL A 190 14.84 6.03 24.49
CA VAL A 190 15.79 5.19 23.77
C VAL A 190 16.22 4.05 24.67
N GLY A 191 16.16 2.84 24.12
CA GLY A 191 16.67 1.64 24.78
C GLY A 191 17.47 0.78 23.83
N TYR A 192 18.12 -0.22 24.38
CA TYR A 192 18.92 -1.17 23.61
C TYR A 192 18.50 -2.60 23.87
N VAL A 193 18.44 -3.37 22.80
CA VAL A 193 18.32 -4.83 22.85
C VAL A 193 19.49 -5.44 22.11
N TYR A 194 19.79 -6.70 22.37
CA TYR A 194 20.79 -7.46 21.64
C TYR A 194 20.25 -8.82 21.23
N ARG A 195 20.78 -9.35 20.15
CA ARG A 195 20.49 -10.72 19.76
C ARG A 195 21.46 -11.66 20.47
N THR A 196 20.93 -12.67 21.14
CA THR A 196 21.73 -13.68 21.80
C THR A 196 22.26 -14.71 20.81
N THR A 197 23.40 -15.35 21.11
CA THR A 197 23.93 -16.48 20.32
C THR A 197 22.98 -17.67 20.27
N GLY A 198 22.04 -17.75 21.20
CA GLY A 198 20.97 -18.76 21.23
C GLY A 198 19.75 -18.40 20.35
N GLY A 199 19.74 -17.21 19.72
CA GLY A 199 18.61 -16.64 19.00
C GLY A 199 17.66 -15.87 19.93
N GLY A 200 16.82 -15.02 19.35
CA GLY A 200 15.94 -14.13 20.11
C GLY A 200 16.62 -12.82 20.54
N PHE A 201 15.81 -11.84 20.90
CA PHE A 201 16.27 -10.53 21.41
C PHE A 201 16.11 -10.49 22.92
N ALA A 202 17.06 -9.86 23.61
CA ALA A 202 17.04 -9.62 25.04
C ALA A 202 17.41 -8.15 25.33
N PRO A 203 16.90 -7.56 26.43
CA PRO A 203 17.29 -6.23 26.87
C PRO A 203 18.81 -6.16 27.11
N LEU A 204 19.47 -5.11 26.63
CA LEU A 204 20.87 -4.89 26.92
C LEU A 204 21.00 -4.29 28.35
N PRO A 205 21.85 -4.85 29.22
CA PRO A 205 22.07 -4.32 30.57
C PRO A 205 22.56 -2.88 30.54
N GLU A 206 22.14 -2.09 31.54
CA GLU A 206 22.61 -0.73 31.72
C GLU A 206 24.14 -0.62 31.79
N GLY A 207 24.67 0.49 31.29
CA GLY A 207 26.12 0.79 31.30
C GLY A 207 26.88 0.40 30.04
N GLY A 208 26.18 -0.07 28.99
CA GLY A 208 26.79 -0.28 27.65
C GLY A 208 27.79 -1.42 27.53
N ARG A 209 27.95 -2.24 28.59
CA ARG A 209 28.80 -3.44 28.52
C ARG A 209 28.09 -4.58 27.81
N LEU A 210 28.68 -5.06 26.72
CA LEU A 210 28.13 -6.17 25.95
C LEU A 210 28.19 -7.49 26.78
N PRO A 211 27.04 -8.20 26.90
CA PRO A 211 27.01 -9.57 27.44
C PRO A 211 27.88 -10.55 26.64
N SER A 212 28.33 -11.60 27.26
CA SER A 212 29.21 -12.60 26.60
C SER A 212 28.53 -13.44 25.53
N ASP A 213 27.21 -13.40 25.48
CA ASP A 213 26.34 -14.10 24.52
C ASP A 213 25.75 -13.21 23.44
N VAL A 214 26.29 -11.99 23.26
CA VAL A 214 25.95 -11.15 22.12
C VAL A 214 26.38 -11.85 20.83
N ALA A 215 25.44 -11.99 19.89
CA ALA A 215 25.74 -12.46 18.55
C ALA A 215 26.44 -11.37 17.72
N THR A 216 27.11 -11.75 16.64
CA THR A 216 27.56 -10.83 15.57
C THR A 216 26.71 -11.04 14.33
N THR A 217 26.67 -10.04 13.45
CA THR A 217 26.07 -10.16 12.13
C THR A 217 26.97 -9.47 11.10
N VAL A 218 26.86 -9.92 9.83
CA VAL A 218 27.49 -9.25 8.68
C VAL A 218 26.38 -8.59 7.88
N THR A 219 26.44 -7.29 7.76
CA THR A 219 25.43 -6.49 7.02
C THR A 219 25.53 -6.70 5.52
N SER A 220 24.54 -6.23 4.77
CA SER A 220 24.55 -6.28 3.29
C SER A 220 25.69 -5.43 2.66
N THR A 221 26.28 -4.51 3.44
CA THR A 221 27.47 -3.75 3.03
C THR A 221 28.79 -4.45 3.35
N GLY A 222 28.74 -5.60 4.04
CA GLY A 222 29.91 -6.40 4.40
C GLY A 222 30.53 -6.06 5.75
N GLU A 223 29.93 -5.17 6.53
CA GLU A 223 30.39 -4.81 7.87
C GLU A 223 30.03 -5.87 8.90
N GLU A 224 31.00 -6.35 9.67
CA GLU A 224 30.78 -7.28 10.78
C GLU A 224 30.65 -6.49 12.09
N VAL A 225 29.45 -6.48 12.68
CA VAL A 225 29.14 -5.70 13.88
C VAL A 225 28.54 -6.56 14.99
N PRO A 226 28.70 -6.15 16.27
CA PRO A 226 27.92 -6.73 17.36
C PRO A 226 26.42 -6.56 17.09
N TYR A 227 25.64 -7.59 17.31
CA TYR A 227 24.21 -7.53 17.05
C TYR A 227 23.48 -6.85 18.21
N THR A 228 23.75 -5.56 18.38
CA THR A 228 23.05 -4.66 19.29
C THR A 228 22.17 -3.73 18.49
N VAL A 229 20.96 -3.46 18.97
CA VAL A 229 19.95 -2.66 18.31
C VAL A 229 19.54 -1.52 19.21
N ARG A 230 19.70 -0.30 18.72
CA ARG A 230 19.12 0.91 19.32
C ARG A 230 17.66 0.97 18.89
N VAL A 231 16.75 1.03 19.86
CA VAL A 231 15.34 1.23 19.60
C VAL A 231 14.93 2.57 20.19
N GLU A 232 14.34 3.41 19.37
CA GLU A 232 13.75 4.67 19.77
C GLU A 232 12.23 4.55 19.72
N THR A 233 11.54 5.02 20.77
CA THR A 233 10.08 5.01 20.90
C THR A 233 9.61 6.37 21.39
N GLY A 234 8.60 6.92 20.73
CA GLY A 234 8.00 8.20 21.07
C GLY A 234 6.70 8.42 20.34
N THR A 235 6.27 9.67 20.18
CA THR A 235 5.04 10.02 19.46
C THR A 235 5.33 10.95 18.29
N ALA A 236 4.65 10.71 17.17
CA ALA A 236 4.62 11.53 15.97
C ALA A 236 3.22 11.46 15.37
N ASN A 237 2.66 12.58 14.97
CA ASN A 237 1.28 12.65 14.43
C ASN A 237 0.25 11.92 15.31
N ARG A 238 0.34 12.06 16.62
CA ARG A 238 -0.44 11.35 17.65
C ARG A 238 -0.24 9.83 17.72
N ALA A 239 0.53 9.22 16.81
CA ALA A 239 0.86 7.81 16.85
C ALA A 239 2.04 7.54 17.80
N VAL A 240 2.07 6.37 18.44
CA VAL A 240 3.32 5.85 18.99
C VAL A 240 4.13 5.25 17.84
N TYR A 241 5.38 5.70 17.67
CA TYR A 241 6.30 5.15 16.69
C TYR A 241 7.45 4.40 17.35
N GLU A 242 8.04 3.49 16.62
CA GLU A 242 9.31 2.84 16.93
C GLU A 242 10.24 2.87 15.72
N THR A 243 11.53 3.09 15.97
CA THR A 243 12.60 2.86 15.00
C THR A 243 13.67 1.95 15.62
N ALA A 244 14.23 1.05 14.83
CA ALA A 244 15.28 0.13 15.26
C ALA A 244 16.43 0.15 14.25
N VAL A 245 17.67 0.32 14.75
CA VAL A 245 18.89 0.39 13.94
C VAL A 245 20.00 -0.41 14.64
N LEU A 246 20.81 -1.17 13.90
CA LEU A 246 22.04 -1.74 14.45
C LEU A 246 22.97 -0.62 14.89
N HIS A 247 23.30 -0.59 16.18
CA HIS A 247 24.15 0.43 16.76
C HIS A 247 24.88 -0.11 18.00
N ASP A 248 26.19 0.09 18.03
CA ASP A 248 26.98 -0.24 19.21
C ASP A 248 26.81 0.87 20.28
N PRO A 249 26.31 0.57 21.48
CA PRO A 249 26.09 1.59 22.51
C PRO A 249 27.38 2.27 22.99
N ARG A 250 28.55 1.80 22.56
CA ARG A 250 29.87 2.42 22.84
C ARG A 250 30.21 3.52 21.84
N GLU A 251 29.53 3.58 20.71
CA GLU A 251 29.65 4.64 19.70
C GLU A 251 28.84 5.87 20.08
N PRO A 252 29.17 7.06 19.53
CA PRO A 252 28.32 8.23 19.64
C PRO A 252 26.90 7.93 19.12
N GLY A 253 25.90 8.57 19.73
CA GLY A 253 24.52 8.48 19.21
C GLY A 253 24.47 8.97 17.75
N PRO A 254 23.57 8.39 16.93
CA PRO A 254 23.44 8.80 15.53
C PRO A 254 23.01 10.27 15.41
N ASP A 255 23.50 10.93 14.38
CA ASP A 255 23.06 12.23 13.92
C ASP A 255 22.90 12.19 12.37
N PRO A 256 22.34 13.20 11.71
CA PRO A 256 22.11 13.13 10.26
C PRO A 256 23.37 12.91 9.41
N TRP A 257 24.54 13.12 9.96
CA TRP A 257 25.83 13.05 9.25
C TRP A 257 26.74 11.92 9.75
N ILE A 258 26.38 11.26 10.86
CA ILE A 258 27.14 10.16 11.46
C ILE A 258 26.25 8.91 11.47
N SER A 259 26.38 8.10 10.41
CA SER A 259 25.66 6.85 10.31
C SER A 259 26.32 5.78 11.18
N PRO A 260 25.56 4.98 11.96
CA PRO A 260 26.09 3.79 12.63
C PRO A 260 26.75 2.82 11.65
N GLU A 261 27.85 2.17 12.02
CA GLU A 261 28.53 1.19 11.15
C GLU A 261 27.61 0.05 10.72
N GLY A 262 26.67 -0.34 11.60
CA GLY A 262 25.72 -1.41 11.33
C GLY A 262 24.55 -1.03 10.40
N TRP A 263 24.37 0.26 10.07
CA TRP A 263 23.28 0.70 9.20
C TRP A 263 23.72 0.74 7.73
N ASN A 264 23.02 -0.04 6.90
CA ASN A 264 23.25 -0.09 5.45
C ASN A 264 22.66 1.11 4.67
N ARG A 265 22.24 2.19 5.36
CA ARG A 265 21.61 3.41 4.86
C ARG A 265 20.23 3.21 4.22
N ARG A 266 19.56 2.11 4.48
CA ARG A 266 18.24 1.78 3.93
C ARG A 266 17.24 1.64 5.06
N LEU A 267 16.00 2.05 4.79
CA LEU A 267 14.89 1.98 5.74
C LEU A 267 13.82 1.01 5.24
N VAL A 268 13.41 0.07 6.07
CA VAL A 268 12.19 -0.71 5.86
C VAL A 268 11.09 -0.17 6.76
N TYR A 269 10.01 0.34 6.15
CA TYR A 269 8.84 0.78 6.88
C TYR A 269 7.80 -0.34 6.95
N LYS A 270 7.49 -0.82 8.16
CA LYS A 270 6.57 -1.94 8.37
C LYS A 270 5.16 -1.46 8.67
N PHE A 271 4.21 -1.98 7.90
CA PHE A 271 2.78 -1.74 8.05
C PHE A 271 2.07 -2.94 8.65
N GLY A 272 1.26 -2.71 9.68
CA GLY A 272 0.45 -3.74 10.33
C GLY A 272 -0.85 -4.03 9.59
N GLY A 273 -1.22 -5.30 9.54
CA GLY A 273 -2.44 -5.78 8.90
C GLY A 273 -3.72 -5.46 9.66
N GLY A 274 -4.84 -5.88 9.12
CA GLY A 274 -6.20 -5.66 9.65
C GLY A 274 -7.01 -4.77 8.71
N CYS A 275 -7.93 -4.10 9.21
CA CYS A 275 -8.93 -3.13 8.77
C CYS A 275 -10.35 -3.60 9.13
N PRO A 276 -10.61 -3.85 10.40
CA PRO A 276 -11.98 -4.12 10.83
C PRO A 276 -12.85 -2.85 10.83
N GLY A 277 -12.24 -1.67 10.84
CA GLY A 277 -12.83 -0.36 11.10
C GLY A 277 -12.25 0.25 12.38
N GLY A 278 -12.84 1.34 12.83
CA GLY A 278 -12.40 2.01 14.07
C GLY A 278 -11.15 2.87 13.87
N TRP A 279 -11.15 4.08 14.45
CA TRP A 279 -10.05 5.05 14.36
C TRP A 279 -10.00 5.95 15.61
N PHE A 280 -10.68 5.51 16.67
CA PHE A 280 -10.86 6.27 17.89
C PHE A 280 -9.78 6.05 18.95
N VAL A 281 -8.72 5.34 18.60
CA VAL A 281 -7.64 4.98 19.52
C VAL A 281 -6.28 5.22 18.90
N GLN A 282 -5.32 5.62 19.74
CA GLN A 282 -3.92 5.79 19.36
C GLN A 282 -3.25 4.47 18.94
N GLY A 283 -3.68 3.36 19.55
CA GLY A 283 -3.02 2.07 19.42
C GLY A 283 -1.88 1.88 20.44
N ASN A 284 -1.74 0.63 20.90
CA ASN A 284 -0.75 0.24 21.90
C ASN A 284 0.33 -0.71 21.38
N ARG A 285 0.49 -0.77 20.05
CA ARG A 285 1.50 -1.59 19.35
C ARG A 285 1.78 -1.03 17.96
N THR A 286 2.98 -1.30 17.47
CA THR A 286 3.39 -1.12 16.07
C THR A 286 3.31 -2.44 15.31
N ALA A 287 3.74 -2.48 14.05
CA ALA A 287 3.93 -3.74 13.30
C ALA A 287 5.18 -4.52 13.77
N GLY A 288 5.90 -4.00 14.76
CA GLY A 288 7.11 -4.58 15.34
C GLY A 288 8.37 -4.26 14.53
N VAL A 289 9.38 -3.70 15.21
CA VAL A 289 10.63 -3.26 14.55
C VAL A 289 11.79 -4.24 14.74
N LEU A 290 11.68 -5.22 15.65
CA LEU A 290 12.71 -6.24 15.88
C LEU A 290 12.54 -7.42 14.92
N ASP A 291 12.73 -7.18 13.63
CA ASP A 291 12.72 -8.22 12.59
C ASP A 291 14.14 -8.66 12.29
N HIS A 292 14.45 -9.96 12.59
CA HIS A 292 15.79 -10.47 12.42
C HIS A 292 16.26 -10.47 10.96
N GLY A 293 15.39 -10.88 10.04
CA GLY A 293 15.74 -10.96 8.63
C GLY A 293 16.08 -9.59 8.01
N MET A 294 15.57 -8.49 8.59
CA MET A 294 15.88 -7.13 8.18
C MET A 294 17.09 -6.58 8.90
N LEU A 295 17.07 -6.59 10.23
CA LEU A 295 18.15 -6.02 11.05
C LEU A 295 19.50 -6.73 10.81
N ALA A 296 19.51 -8.04 10.60
CA ALA A 296 20.76 -8.79 10.32
C ALA A 296 21.48 -8.29 9.06
N GLN A 297 20.73 -7.75 8.10
CA GLN A 297 21.26 -7.19 6.86
C GLN A 297 21.64 -5.71 6.97
N GLY A 298 21.42 -5.09 8.13
CA GLY A 298 21.74 -3.68 8.38
C GLY A 298 20.63 -2.70 8.03
N TYR A 299 19.43 -3.16 7.66
CA TYR A 299 18.30 -2.23 7.46
C TYR A 299 17.92 -1.56 8.79
N ALA A 300 17.63 -0.27 8.73
CA ALA A 300 16.80 0.35 9.75
C ALA A 300 15.34 -0.11 9.55
N VAL A 301 14.61 -0.29 10.65
CA VAL A 301 13.20 -0.69 10.62
C VAL A 301 12.37 0.32 11.38
N ALA A 302 11.29 0.83 10.77
CA ALA A 302 10.36 1.76 11.40
C ALA A 302 8.91 1.27 11.30
N SER A 303 8.10 1.67 12.25
CA SER A 303 6.65 1.43 12.25
C SER A 303 5.96 2.35 13.24
N ALA A 304 4.66 2.58 13.08
CA ALA A 304 3.87 3.34 14.04
C ALA A 304 2.50 2.69 14.32
N SER A 305 1.89 3.07 15.44
CA SER A 305 0.63 2.48 15.90
C SER A 305 -0.56 2.82 15.00
N LEU A 306 -0.57 4.00 14.38
CA LEU A 306 -1.57 4.39 13.37
C LEU A 306 -1.29 3.79 11.97
N ASN A 307 -0.15 3.12 11.80
CA ASN A 307 0.14 2.25 10.67
C ASN A 307 -0.20 0.78 10.93
N VAL A 308 -1.01 0.49 11.94
CA VAL A 308 -1.58 -0.84 12.21
C VAL A 308 -3.07 -0.79 11.92
N PHE A 309 -3.50 -1.22 10.75
CA PHE A 309 -4.90 -1.15 10.32
C PHE A 309 -5.85 -2.01 11.16
N GLY A 310 -5.33 -2.96 11.93
CA GLY A 310 -6.09 -3.67 12.96
C GLY A 310 -6.56 -2.78 14.11
N THR A 311 -5.95 -1.60 14.28
CA THR A 311 -6.31 -0.61 15.28
C THR A 311 -7.05 0.57 14.67
N ASN A 312 -6.58 1.05 13.53
CA ASN A 312 -7.09 2.24 12.84
C ASN A 312 -6.94 2.05 11.32
N CYS A 313 -8.06 1.91 10.61
CA CYS A 313 -8.06 1.73 9.17
C CYS A 313 -8.36 3.05 8.45
N ASP A 314 -7.46 4.02 8.59
CA ASP A 314 -7.48 5.29 7.87
C ASP A 314 -6.20 5.45 7.05
N ASP A 315 -6.29 5.33 5.73
CA ASP A 315 -5.16 5.38 4.81
C ASP A 315 -4.53 6.78 4.71
N LEU A 316 -5.32 7.85 4.88
CA LEU A 316 -4.79 9.22 4.89
C LEU A 316 -3.97 9.48 6.16
N LEU A 317 -4.52 9.13 7.32
CA LEU A 317 -3.84 9.27 8.60
C LEU A 317 -2.61 8.35 8.67
N ALA A 318 -2.67 7.15 8.05
CA ALA A 318 -1.54 6.24 7.94
C ALA A 318 -0.41 6.84 7.08
N ALA A 319 -0.73 7.48 5.95
CA ALA A 319 0.25 8.14 5.09
C ALA A 319 0.89 9.34 5.80
N GLU A 320 0.10 10.18 6.46
CA GLU A 320 0.57 11.32 7.25
C GLU A 320 1.48 10.88 8.40
N THR A 321 1.11 9.81 9.09
CA THR A 321 1.93 9.23 10.16
C THR A 321 3.25 8.70 9.63
N MET A 322 3.25 8.01 8.48
CA MET A 322 4.50 7.57 7.85
C MET A 322 5.39 8.75 7.48
N ASN A 323 4.81 9.83 6.90
CA ASN A 323 5.55 11.05 6.57
C ASN A 323 6.24 11.62 7.82
N ALA A 324 5.52 11.76 8.94
CA ALA A 324 6.05 12.26 10.20
C ALA A 324 7.20 11.39 10.76
N VAL A 325 7.04 10.07 10.71
CA VAL A 325 8.07 9.13 11.23
C VAL A 325 9.29 9.09 10.32
N LYS A 326 9.11 9.13 8.98
CA LYS A 326 10.23 9.19 8.02
C LYS A 326 11.02 10.50 8.17
N GLU A 327 10.32 11.63 8.31
CA GLU A 327 10.95 12.93 8.59
C GLU A 327 11.78 12.88 9.89
N ARG A 328 11.18 12.39 10.98
CA ARG A 328 11.88 12.26 12.26
C ARG A 328 13.11 11.35 12.16
N PHE A 329 13.01 10.24 11.42
CA PHE A 329 14.15 9.37 11.17
C PHE A 329 15.27 10.10 10.42
N ALA A 330 14.92 10.85 9.37
CA ALA A 330 15.90 11.62 8.59
C ALA A 330 16.57 12.71 9.44
N LEU A 331 15.83 13.38 10.33
CA LEU A 331 16.37 14.38 11.25
C LEU A 331 17.31 13.80 12.30
N SER A 332 17.21 12.53 12.63
CA SER A 332 18.00 11.88 13.69
C SER A 332 19.14 10.99 13.16
N HIS A 333 18.99 10.38 11.98
CA HIS A 333 19.93 9.40 11.42
C HIS A 333 20.46 9.79 10.02
N GLY A 334 19.92 10.86 9.42
CA GLY A 334 20.13 11.22 8.02
C GLY A 334 19.12 10.55 7.08
N VAL A 335 19.11 11.03 5.85
CA VAL A 335 18.17 10.55 4.82
C VAL A 335 18.56 9.15 4.37
N PRO A 336 17.65 8.17 4.41
CA PRO A 336 17.88 6.86 3.81
C PRO A 336 18.13 6.97 2.30
N ASP A 337 19.02 6.14 1.77
CA ASP A 337 19.23 6.06 0.31
C ASP A 337 17.93 5.65 -0.42
N HIS A 338 17.15 4.78 0.22
CA HIS A 338 15.76 4.51 -0.15
C HIS A 338 14.97 3.90 1.02
N THR A 339 13.65 3.95 0.89
CA THR A 339 12.69 3.43 1.87
C THR A 339 11.81 2.37 1.23
N LEU A 340 11.83 1.16 1.80
CA LEU A 340 11.05 0.02 1.31
C LEU A 340 9.82 -0.22 2.19
N GLY A 341 8.64 -0.35 1.57
CA GLY A 341 7.42 -0.71 2.26
C GLY A 341 7.31 -2.22 2.47
N TRP A 342 6.89 -2.64 3.66
CA TRP A 342 6.68 -4.03 4.01
C TRP A 342 5.34 -4.22 4.71
N GLY A 343 4.41 -4.96 4.09
CA GLY A 343 3.10 -5.15 4.68
C GLY A 343 2.30 -6.31 4.14
N ALA A 344 1.52 -6.95 5.01
CA ALA A 344 0.59 -8.00 4.63
C ALA A 344 -0.86 -7.59 4.94
N SER A 345 -1.82 -8.03 4.09
CA SER A 345 -3.24 -7.75 4.29
C SER A 345 -3.52 -6.24 4.37
N GLY A 346 -4.02 -5.72 5.48
CA GLY A 346 -4.16 -4.27 5.70
C GLY A 346 -2.85 -3.49 5.57
N GLY A 347 -1.69 -4.13 5.77
CA GLY A 347 -0.38 -3.54 5.51
C GLY A 347 -0.08 -3.40 4.01
N ALA A 348 -0.61 -4.30 3.18
CA ALA A 348 -0.52 -4.19 1.73
C ALA A 348 -1.38 -3.02 1.21
N TYR A 349 -2.58 -2.80 1.76
CA TYR A 349 -3.39 -1.61 1.45
C TYR A 349 -2.60 -0.32 1.67
N GLN A 350 -1.97 -0.18 2.85
CA GLN A 350 -1.17 0.99 3.18
C GLN A 350 -0.03 1.17 2.19
N SER A 351 0.71 0.09 1.90
CA SER A 351 1.84 0.13 0.96
C SER A 351 1.41 0.62 -0.42
N HIS A 352 0.30 0.10 -0.96
CA HIS A 352 -0.22 0.50 -2.26
C HIS A 352 -0.71 1.95 -2.25
N GLN A 353 -1.56 2.33 -1.29
CA GLN A 353 -2.16 3.66 -1.20
C GLN A 353 -1.11 4.76 -0.97
N ILE A 354 -0.14 4.50 -0.09
CA ILE A 354 0.93 5.46 0.19
C ILE A 354 1.84 5.62 -1.02
N ALA A 355 2.23 4.52 -1.67
CA ALA A 355 3.08 4.58 -2.85
C ALA A 355 2.41 5.31 -4.03
N ASP A 356 1.11 5.07 -4.26
CA ASP A 356 0.38 5.66 -5.39
C ASP A 356 0.05 7.14 -5.16
N ASN A 357 -0.46 7.48 -3.96
CA ASN A 357 -0.98 8.81 -3.67
C ASN A 357 0.05 9.78 -3.09
N TYR A 358 1.15 9.27 -2.52
CA TYR A 358 2.21 10.06 -1.87
C TYR A 358 3.60 9.67 -2.37
N PRO A 359 3.89 9.88 -3.68
CA PRO A 359 5.17 9.50 -4.29
C PRO A 359 6.36 10.12 -3.55
N GLY A 360 7.43 9.34 -3.39
CA GLY A 360 8.63 9.69 -2.63
C GLY A 360 8.62 9.26 -1.16
N LEU A 361 7.48 8.79 -0.61
CA LEU A 361 7.50 8.15 0.70
C LEU A 361 8.07 6.72 0.63
N LEU A 362 7.75 5.97 -0.42
CA LEU A 362 8.24 4.62 -0.68
C LEU A 362 8.92 4.54 -2.04
N ASP A 363 10.03 3.81 -2.11
CA ASP A 363 10.83 3.59 -3.31
C ASP A 363 10.68 2.18 -3.88
N GLY A 364 10.01 1.29 -3.16
CA GLY A 364 9.67 -0.08 -3.54
C GLY A 364 8.86 -0.76 -2.45
N ILE A 365 8.08 -1.79 -2.79
CA ILE A 365 7.24 -2.48 -1.81
C ILE A 365 7.31 -4.00 -1.95
N VAL A 366 7.37 -4.71 -0.80
CA VAL A 366 7.04 -6.11 -0.67
C VAL A 366 5.70 -6.23 0.05
N VAL A 367 4.70 -6.68 -0.66
CA VAL A 367 3.36 -6.89 -0.10
C VAL A 367 3.02 -8.37 -0.03
N SER A 368 2.19 -8.76 0.94
CA SER A 368 1.74 -10.14 1.07
C SER A 368 0.24 -10.18 1.32
N GLN A 369 -0.42 -11.26 0.84
CA GLN A 369 -1.87 -11.40 0.99
C GLN A 369 -2.58 -10.09 0.58
N SER A 370 -2.15 -9.53 -0.54
CA SER A 370 -2.42 -8.17 -0.97
C SER A 370 -3.85 -7.96 -1.45
N TYR A 371 -4.26 -6.72 -1.41
CA TYR A 371 -5.48 -6.17 -2.00
C TYR A 371 -5.13 -4.83 -2.63
N PRO A 372 -5.79 -4.39 -3.70
CA PRO A 372 -5.58 -3.03 -4.23
C PRO A 372 -5.89 -1.95 -3.18
N ASP A 373 -7.10 -1.98 -2.63
CA ASP A 373 -7.59 -1.03 -1.63
C ASP A 373 -8.62 -1.67 -0.69
N VAL A 374 -9.03 -0.92 0.34
CA VAL A 374 -10.04 -1.36 1.30
C VAL A 374 -11.45 -1.19 0.74
N GLY A 375 -11.79 0.03 0.34
CA GLY A 375 -13.18 0.46 0.09
C GLY A 375 -13.83 -0.20 -1.10
N PHE A 376 -13.05 -0.57 -2.12
CA PHE A 376 -13.58 -0.88 -3.44
C PHE A 376 -13.18 -2.27 -3.95
N SER A 377 -12.17 -2.90 -3.36
CA SER A 377 -11.83 -4.30 -3.64
C SER A 377 -12.33 -5.25 -2.54
N THR A 378 -12.18 -4.87 -1.26
CA THR A 378 -12.55 -5.73 -0.12
C THR A 378 -13.99 -5.51 0.32
N VAL A 379 -14.40 -4.26 0.55
CA VAL A 379 -15.73 -3.96 1.10
C VAL A 379 -16.86 -4.49 0.23
N PRO A 380 -16.87 -4.33 -1.10
CA PRO A 380 -17.91 -4.95 -1.93
C PRO A 380 -17.95 -6.47 -1.82
N ALA A 381 -16.81 -7.14 -1.82
CA ALA A 381 -16.77 -8.61 -1.75
C ALA A 381 -17.35 -9.14 -0.43
N VAL A 382 -17.04 -8.50 0.71
CA VAL A 382 -17.55 -8.93 2.02
C VAL A 382 -19.01 -8.53 2.24
N SER A 383 -19.45 -7.36 1.75
CA SER A 383 -20.84 -6.92 1.84
C SER A 383 -21.75 -7.78 0.99
N ASP A 384 -21.36 -8.08 -0.25
CA ASP A 384 -22.12 -8.94 -1.14
C ASP A 384 -22.21 -10.39 -0.58
N ALA A 385 -21.12 -10.90 0.04
CA ALA A 385 -21.16 -12.19 0.73
C ALA A 385 -22.14 -12.21 1.91
N LEU A 386 -22.27 -11.10 2.65
CA LEU A 386 -23.27 -10.96 3.71
C LEU A 386 -24.69 -10.98 3.15
N LEU A 387 -24.96 -10.32 2.02
CA LEU A 387 -26.25 -10.38 1.34
C LEU A 387 -26.57 -11.80 0.90
N LEU A 388 -25.61 -12.50 0.27
CA LEU A 388 -25.81 -13.90 -0.17
C LEU A 388 -26.07 -14.85 1.00
N ARG A 389 -25.36 -14.69 2.12
CA ARG A 389 -25.62 -15.46 3.35
C ARG A 389 -27.01 -15.17 3.90
N SER A 390 -27.37 -13.89 4.01
CA SER A 390 -28.68 -13.47 4.51
C SER A 390 -29.82 -14.01 3.63
N TYR A 391 -29.65 -14.00 2.30
CA TYR A 391 -30.57 -14.60 1.37
C TYR A 391 -30.75 -16.13 1.63
N ALA A 392 -29.63 -16.87 1.74
CA ALA A 392 -29.64 -18.29 1.97
C ALA A 392 -30.28 -18.67 3.32
N GLU A 393 -30.13 -17.85 4.34
CA GLU A 393 -30.75 -18.01 5.67
C GLU A 393 -32.28 -17.71 5.62
N ALA A 394 -32.69 -16.70 4.87
CA ALA A 394 -34.09 -16.31 4.70
C ALA A 394 -34.86 -17.28 3.79
N HIS A 395 -34.20 -17.91 2.83
CA HIS A 395 -34.79 -18.81 1.83
C HIS A 395 -34.09 -20.19 1.85
N PRO A 396 -34.24 -20.97 2.94
CA PRO A 396 -33.55 -22.25 3.08
C PRO A 396 -33.99 -23.25 2.02
N GLY A 397 -33.03 -23.74 1.24
CA GLY A 397 -33.27 -24.71 0.17
C GLY A 397 -33.60 -24.11 -1.20
N ALA A 398 -33.67 -22.78 -1.32
CA ALA A 398 -33.81 -22.12 -2.62
C ALA A 398 -32.60 -22.38 -3.53
N LEU A 399 -31.38 -22.42 -2.96
CA LEU A 399 -30.16 -22.80 -3.65
C LEU A 399 -29.42 -23.89 -2.87
N THR A 400 -28.84 -24.86 -3.57
CA THR A 400 -27.92 -25.84 -3.01
C THR A 400 -26.59 -25.18 -2.63
N ARG A 401 -25.78 -25.84 -1.80
CA ARG A 401 -24.43 -25.31 -1.46
C ARG A 401 -23.53 -25.08 -2.68
N GLU A 402 -23.62 -25.97 -3.68
CA GLU A 402 -22.85 -25.82 -4.93
C GLU A 402 -23.30 -24.60 -5.71
N GLN A 403 -24.60 -24.36 -5.82
CA GLN A 403 -25.15 -23.16 -6.45
C GLN A 403 -24.76 -21.88 -5.69
N GLN A 404 -24.86 -21.87 -4.35
CA GLN A 404 -24.42 -20.75 -3.52
C GLN A 404 -22.94 -20.45 -3.73
N ARG A 405 -22.07 -21.49 -3.80
CA ARG A 405 -20.64 -21.33 -4.11
C ARG A 405 -20.44 -20.73 -5.50
N ALA A 406 -21.11 -21.24 -6.51
CA ALA A 406 -21.01 -20.72 -7.88
C ALA A 406 -21.46 -19.26 -7.97
N VAL A 407 -22.55 -18.89 -7.31
CA VAL A 407 -23.04 -17.50 -7.23
C VAL A 407 -22.03 -16.59 -6.56
N SER A 408 -21.36 -17.06 -5.52
CA SER A 408 -20.38 -16.24 -4.78
C SER A 408 -19.07 -16.03 -5.53
N GLY A 409 -18.73 -16.89 -6.50
CA GLY A 409 -17.46 -16.89 -7.19
C GLY A 409 -16.27 -17.38 -6.33
N PHE A 410 -16.47 -17.73 -5.05
CA PHE A 410 -15.42 -18.19 -4.15
C PHE A 410 -14.98 -19.63 -4.40
N GLY A 411 -13.77 -19.98 -3.97
CA GLY A 411 -13.21 -21.31 -4.11
C GLY A 411 -13.91 -22.38 -3.28
N THR A 412 -14.44 -22.00 -2.11
CA THR A 412 -15.16 -22.89 -1.18
C THR A 412 -16.51 -22.29 -0.76
N TRP A 413 -17.46 -23.12 -0.38
CA TRP A 413 -18.73 -22.65 0.19
C TRP A 413 -18.51 -21.96 1.55
N GLU A 414 -17.57 -22.43 2.35
CA GLU A 414 -17.18 -21.86 3.64
C GLU A 414 -16.63 -20.43 3.48
N GLY A 415 -16.08 -20.09 2.31
CA GLY A 415 -15.64 -18.75 1.97
C GLY A 415 -16.76 -17.70 2.10
N ILE A 416 -18.02 -18.08 1.82
CA ILE A 416 -19.17 -17.17 1.99
C ILE A 416 -19.30 -16.73 3.45
N GLY A 417 -19.17 -17.67 4.39
CA GLY A 417 -19.22 -17.38 5.83
C GLY A 417 -18.09 -16.47 6.28
N ALA A 418 -16.85 -16.80 5.91
CA ALA A 418 -15.67 -16.02 6.27
C ALA A 418 -15.72 -14.57 5.74
N MET A 419 -16.15 -14.41 4.49
CA MET A 419 -16.34 -13.09 3.88
C MET A 419 -17.47 -12.32 4.54
N ALA A 420 -18.62 -12.96 4.79
CA ALA A 420 -19.78 -12.35 5.41
C ALA A 420 -19.49 -11.89 6.86
N ASP A 421 -18.69 -12.64 7.63
CA ASP A 421 -18.25 -12.21 8.97
C ASP A 421 -17.36 -10.98 8.90
N ALA A 422 -16.52 -10.87 7.87
CA ALA A 422 -15.68 -9.70 7.64
C ALA A 422 -16.49 -8.45 7.25
N ALA A 423 -17.77 -8.57 6.86
CA ALA A 423 -18.65 -7.43 6.61
C ALA A 423 -19.02 -6.65 7.88
N ALA A 424 -18.67 -7.12 9.08
CA ALA A 424 -18.81 -6.34 10.32
C ALA A 424 -18.15 -4.95 10.21
N ARG A 425 -17.19 -4.76 9.31
CA ARG A 425 -16.52 -3.47 9.04
C ARG A 425 -17.41 -2.40 8.42
N ILE A 426 -18.56 -2.74 7.85
CA ILE A 426 -19.52 -1.74 7.37
C ILE A 426 -20.58 -1.38 8.42
N ASP A 427 -20.74 -2.17 9.50
CA ASP A 427 -21.67 -1.87 10.60
C ASP A 427 -21.08 -0.78 11.51
N PRO A 428 -21.76 0.34 11.69
CA PRO A 428 -21.27 1.43 12.54
C PRO A 428 -21.06 1.05 14.02
N ARG A 429 -21.57 -0.11 14.46
CA ARG A 429 -21.44 -0.65 15.82
C ARG A 429 -20.50 -1.86 15.88
N GLY A 430 -20.18 -2.46 14.74
CA GLY A 430 -19.65 -3.82 14.64
C GLY A 430 -18.26 -4.01 15.24
N VAL A 431 -17.38 -3.03 15.10
CA VAL A 431 -15.94 -3.18 15.39
C VAL A 431 -15.34 -2.02 16.19
N CYS A 432 -16.13 -1.40 17.07
CA CYS A 432 -15.62 -0.37 17.96
C CYS A 432 -14.49 -0.91 18.85
N PRO A 433 -13.37 -0.16 18.99
CA PRO A 433 -12.27 -0.54 19.86
C PRO A 433 -12.75 -0.72 21.32
N ALA A 434 -12.22 -1.70 22.02
CA ALA A 434 -12.60 -1.96 23.42
C ALA A 434 -12.29 -0.75 24.34
N ALA A 435 -11.24 0.01 24.03
CA ALA A 435 -10.85 1.22 24.76
C ALA A 435 -11.84 2.39 24.59
N LEU A 436 -12.65 2.41 23.51
CA LEU A 436 -13.68 3.43 23.32
C LEU A 436 -14.84 3.16 24.29
N PRO A 437 -15.18 4.10 25.24
CA PRO A 437 -16.27 3.93 26.16
C PRO A 437 -17.62 3.66 25.47
N ALA A 438 -18.44 2.78 26.06
CA ALA A 438 -19.69 2.36 25.45
C ALA A 438 -20.68 3.53 25.25
N GLU A 439 -20.68 4.48 26.17
CA GLU A 439 -21.50 5.70 26.14
C GLU A 439 -21.09 6.70 25.04
N GLN A 440 -19.90 6.56 24.48
CA GLN A 440 -19.43 7.38 23.35
C GLN A 440 -19.70 6.72 21.99
N ARG A 441 -20.07 5.42 21.98
CA ARG A 441 -20.32 4.69 20.73
C ARG A 441 -21.69 5.04 20.14
N TYR A 442 -21.77 4.99 18.84
CA TYR A 442 -23.03 5.17 18.12
C TYR A 442 -24.09 4.13 18.51
N HIS A 443 -25.30 4.61 18.74
CA HIS A 443 -26.50 3.81 18.84
C HIS A 443 -27.67 4.58 18.23
N SER A 444 -28.42 3.97 17.32
CA SER A 444 -29.43 4.66 16.53
C SER A 444 -30.53 5.37 17.36
N GLU A 445 -30.85 4.84 18.55
CA GLU A 445 -31.89 5.38 19.45
C GLU A 445 -31.26 6.16 20.63
N ASP A 446 -30.29 5.56 21.33
CA ASP A 446 -29.78 6.09 22.60
C ASP A 446 -28.65 7.12 22.42
N ASN A 447 -27.84 6.98 21.34
CA ASN A 447 -26.72 7.89 21.05
C ASN A 447 -26.49 8.06 19.54
N PRO A 448 -27.41 8.69 18.80
CA PRO A 448 -27.29 8.86 17.35
C PRO A 448 -26.12 9.74 16.92
N GLY A 449 -25.59 10.59 17.81
CA GLY A 449 -24.38 11.40 17.59
C GLY A 449 -23.09 10.72 18.02
N GLY A 450 -23.12 9.47 18.48
CA GLY A 450 -21.95 8.75 18.94
C GLY A 450 -20.98 8.36 17.81
N ALA A 451 -19.80 7.88 18.23
CA ALA A 451 -18.74 7.48 17.33
C ALA A 451 -19.13 6.23 16.52
N ARG A 452 -19.18 6.35 15.20
CA ARG A 452 -19.47 5.26 14.25
C ARG A 452 -18.15 4.58 13.85
N CYS A 453 -18.06 3.29 14.08
CA CYS A 453 -16.81 2.53 13.95
C CYS A 453 -16.63 1.83 12.59
N ASP A 454 -17.49 2.13 11.61
CA ASP A 454 -17.40 1.55 10.27
C ASP A 454 -16.27 2.19 9.43
N VAL A 455 -15.89 1.49 8.34
CA VAL A 455 -14.81 1.93 7.44
C VAL A 455 -15.15 3.18 6.60
N PHE A 456 -16.40 3.64 6.57
CA PHE A 456 -16.78 4.85 5.85
C PHE A 456 -16.72 6.08 6.74
N SER A 457 -17.04 5.91 8.03
CA SER A 457 -17.15 7.04 8.96
C SER A 457 -15.81 7.73 9.23
N HIS A 458 -14.67 7.02 9.19
CA HIS A 458 -13.35 7.64 9.30
C HIS A 458 -12.96 8.45 8.05
N ALA A 459 -13.55 8.14 6.91
CA ALA A 459 -13.27 8.82 5.64
C ALA A 459 -14.13 10.06 5.39
N ARG A 460 -14.84 10.59 6.43
CA ARG A 460 -15.71 11.77 6.28
C ARG A 460 -14.99 13.01 5.78
N ASN A 461 -13.70 13.17 6.03
CA ASN A 461 -12.90 14.26 5.51
C ASN A 461 -12.80 14.22 3.97
N VAL A 462 -12.91 13.03 3.37
CA VAL A 462 -12.88 12.82 1.92
C VAL A 462 -14.28 12.76 1.33
N TYR A 463 -15.14 11.89 1.88
CA TYR A 463 -16.47 11.62 1.30
C TYR A 463 -17.51 12.68 1.67
N GLY A 464 -17.21 13.50 2.67
CA GLY A 464 -18.14 14.47 3.20
C GLY A 464 -19.23 13.85 4.07
N THR A 465 -20.13 14.72 4.48
CA THR A 465 -21.27 14.41 5.34
C THR A 465 -22.56 14.79 4.61
N ASP A 466 -23.55 13.93 4.67
CA ASP A 466 -24.88 14.24 4.16
C ASP A 466 -25.52 15.36 4.99
N PRO A 467 -25.91 16.48 4.40
CA PRO A 467 -26.38 17.66 5.14
C PRO A 467 -27.75 17.45 5.82
N ASP A 468 -28.56 16.53 5.32
CA ASP A 468 -29.91 16.28 5.84
C ASP A 468 -29.88 15.35 7.05
N THR A 469 -28.98 14.34 7.02
CA THR A 469 -28.88 13.32 8.07
C THR A 469 -27.72 13.56 9.05
N GLY A 470 -26.69 14.32 8.65
CA GLY A 470 -25.44 14.49 9.41
C GLY A 470 -24.55 13.24 9.40
N LEU A 471 -24.90 12.21 8.65
CA LEU A 471 -24.12 10.96 8.58
C LEU A 471 -23.05 11.05 7.49
N PRO A 472 -21.92 10.34 7.65
CA PRO A 472 -20.91 10.22 6.61
C PRO A 472 -21.50 9.62 5.34
N ARG A 473 -21.20 10.19 4.17
CA ARG A 473 -21.59 9.65 2.87
C ARG A 473 -20.89 8.32 2.63
N ARG A 474 -21.53 7.41 1.91
CA ARG A 474 -20.99 6.06 1.64
C ARG A 474 -20.98 5.75 0.15
N PRO A 475 -19.81 5.39 -0.42
CA PRO A 475 -19.68 4.96 -1.81
C PRO A 475 -19.96 3.45 -1.97
N LEU A 476 -20.99 2.92 -1.32
CA LEU A 476 -21.38 1.51 -1.41
C LEU A 476 -22.63 1.40 -2.28
N ASP A 477 -22.54 0.63 -3.38
CA ASP A 477 -23.61 0.45 -4.36
C ASP A 477 -23.76 -1.02 -4.75
N ASN A 478 -25.00 -1.49 -4.95
CA ASN A 478 -25.27 -2.77 -5.59
C ASN A 478 -26.48 -2.75 -6.54
N VAL A 479 -26.87 -1.54 -6.98
CA VAL A 479 -27.95 -1.38 -7.97
C VAL A 479 -27.50 -1.97 -9.31
N GLY A 480 -28.38 -2.75 -9.95
CA GLY A 480 -28.14 -3.34 -11.27
C GLY A 480 -27.23 -4.57 -11.28
N ILE A 481 -26.62 -4.97 -10.15
CA ILE A 481 -25.79 -6.16 -10.08
C ILE A 481 -26.66 -7.41 -10.24
N GLN A 482 -26.30 -8.26 -11.21
CA GLN A 482 -26.95 -9.52 -11.53
C GLN A 482 -26.25 -10.67 -10.79
N TYR A 483 -26.53 -10.83 -9.49
CA TYR A 483 -25.93 -11.89 -8.69
C TYR A 483 -26.22 -13.27 -9.28
N GLY A 484 -25.16 -14.06 -9.48
CA GLY A 484 -25.25 -15.40 -10.05
C GLY A 484 -25.31 -15.45 -11.58
N LEU A 485 -25.03 -14.34 -12.29
CA LEU A 485 -25.05 -14.31 -13.76
C LEU A 485 -24.17 -15.40 -14.39
N ALA A 486 -22.93 -15.56 -13.95
CA ALA A 486 -22.05 -16.61 -14.46
C ALA A 486 -22.63 -18.03 -14.20
N ALA A 487 -23.23 -18.25 -13.02
CA ALA A 487 -23.86 -19.52 -12.69
C ALA A 487 -25.11 -19.80 -13.55
N LEU A 488 -25.86 -18.76 -13.92
CA LEU A 488 -26.96 -18.87 -14.90
C LEU A 488 -26.42 -19.23 -16.29
N LEU A 489 -25.39 -18.51 -16.76
CA LEU A 489 -24.80 -18.75 -18.10
C LEU A 489 -24.17 -20.14 -18.23
N ASP A 490 -23.62 -20.67 -17.14
CA ASP A 490 -23.04 -22.01 -17.05
C ASP A 490 -24.10 -23.11 -16.83
N GLY A 491 -25.39 -22.75 -16.69
CA GLY A 491 -26.49 -23.69 -16.44
C GLY A 491 -26.48 -24.33 -15.06
N ILE A 492 -25.78 -23.74 -14.07
CA ILE A 492 -25.75 -24.14 -12.66
C ILE A 492 -27.02 -23.64 -11.97
N LEU A 493 -27.50 -22.45 -12.32
CA LEU A 493 -28.82 -21.93 -11.95
C LEU A 493 -29.75 -22.03 -13.15
N ASP A 494 -31.04 -22.30 -12.88
CA ASP A 494 -32.08 -22.02 -13.84
C ASP A 494 -32.56 -20.56 -13.75
N VAL A 495 -33.43 -20.14 -14.68
CA VAL A 495 -33.93 -18.76 -14.76
C VAL A 495 -34.71 -18.37 -13.52
N ASP A 496 -35.53 -19.28 -12.99
CA ASP A 496 -36.34 -18.99 -11.80
C ASP A 496 -35.52 -18.84 -10.54
N GLU A 497 -34.49 -19.68 -10.37
CA GLU A 497 -33.51 -19.56 -9.26
C GLU A 497 -32.74 -18.24 -9.34
N PHE A 498 -32.30 -17.86 -10.54
CA PHE A 498 -31.59 -16.57 -10.77
C PHE A 498 -32.49 -15.35 -10.47
N LEU A 499 -33.74 -15.37 -10.96
CA LEU A 499 -34.67 -14.27 -10.71
C LEU A 499 -35.06 -14.22 -9.22
N HIS A 500 -35.29 -15.34 -8.58
CA HIS A 500 -35.60 -15.39 -7.16
C HIS A 500 -34.48 -14.84 -6.29
N LEU A 501 -33.23 -15.17 -6.61
CA LEU A 501 -32.06 -14.61 -5.92
C LEU A 501 -32.05 -13.09 -6.05
N ASN A 502 -32.14 -12.55 -7.27
CA ASN A 502 -32.03 -11.13 -7.54
C ASN A 502 -33.20 -10.31 -7.02
N GLU A 503 -34.37 -10.90 -6.89
CA GLU A 503 -35.55 -10.30 -6.27
C GLU A 503 -35.40 -10.14 -4.74
N HIS A 504 -34.69 -11.08 -4.07
CA HIS A 504 -34.68 -11.14 -2.60
C HIS A 504 -33.32 -10.86 -1.96
N VAL A 505 -32.24 -10.67 -2.73
CA VAL A 505 -30.90 -10.45 -2.16
C VAL A 505 -30.77 -9.11 -1.44
N GLY A 506 -31.56 -8.09 -1.80
CA GLY A 506 -31.65 -6.80 -1.12
C GLY A 506 -30.39 -5.95 -1.16
N GLY A 507 -30.23 -5.12 -0.14
CA GLY A 507 -29.12 -4.21 0.09
C GLY A 507 -29.00 -3.83 1.57
N PHE A 508 -28.37 -2.68 1.87
CA PHE A 508 -28.11 -2.23 3.24
C PHE A 508 -28.70 -0.84 3.49
N ASP A 509 -29.28 -0.64 4.68
CA ASP A 509 -29.61 0.69 5.21
C ASP A 509 -28.35 1.41 5.74
N GLN A 510 -28.52 2.61 6.31
CA GLN A 510 -27.44 3.41 6.88
C GLN A 510 -26.79 2.77 8.14
N ASP A 511 -27.47 1.83 8.79
CA ASP A 511 -26.98 1.04 9.92
C ASP A 511 -26.43 -0.33 9.49
N SER A 512 -26.30 -0.55 8.17
CA SER A 512 -25.84 -1.81 7.56
C SER A 512 -26.72 -3.02 7.90
N ARG A 513 -28.01 -2.78 8.17
CA ARG A 513 -29.01 -3.85 8.24
C ARG A 513 -29.43 -4.22 6.82
N VAL A 514 -29.59 -5.52 6.59
CA VAL A 514 -30.10 -5.99 5.28
C VAL A 514 -31.56 -5.56 5.11
N VAL A 515 -31.86 -4.92 3.99
CA VAL A 515 -33.19 -4.44 3.59
C VAL A 515 -33.55 -4.94 2.19
N PRO A 516 -34.85 -5.00 1.83
CA PRO A 516 -35.26 -5.49 0.51
C PRO A 516 -34.74 -4.66 -0.66
N GLU A 517 -34.55 -3.34 -0.46
CA GLU A 517 -34.10 -2.42 -1.50
C GLU A 517 -32.60 -2.56 -1.74
N ARG A 518 -32.17 -2.42 -3.00
CA ARG A 518 -30.74 -2.35 -3.36
C ARG A 518 -30.10 -1.11 -2.74
N THR A 519 -28.87 -1.22 -2.31
CA THR A 519 -28.06 -0.08 -1.83
C THR A 519 -27.69 0.82 -2.99
N ALA A 520 -28.09 2.08 -2.94
CA ALA A 520 -27.63 3.11 -3.88
C ALA A 520 -26.48 3.92 -3.27
N GLY A 521 -25.33 3.90 -3.93
CA GLY A 521 -24.16 4.64 -3.51
C GLY A 521 -24.34 6.14 -3.66
N ASP A 522 -23.83 6.92 -2.70
CA ASP A 522 -23.85 8.37 -2.76
C ASP A 522 -22.94 8.88 -3.90
N ALA A 523 -23.48 9.68 -4.80
CA ALA A 523 -22.77 10.13 -6.01
C ALA A 523 -21.56 11.03 -5.70
N GLU A 524 -21.64 11.86 -4.65
CA GLU A 524 -20.53 12.71 -4.24
C GLU A 524 -19.42 11.88 -3.59
N ALA A 525 -19.76 10.87 -2.77
CA ALA A 525 -18.79 9.96 -2.22
C ALA A 525 -18.10 9.09 -3.28
N ILE A 526 -18.85 8.63 -4.30
CA ILE A 526 -18.29 7.88 -5.44
C ILE A 526 -17.31 8.77 -6.22
N ALA A 527 -17.70 9.99 -6.52
CA ALA A 527 -16.83 10.95 -7.18
C ALA A 527 -15.56 11.26 -6.36
N ALA A 528 -15.72 11.46 -5.04
CA ALA A 528 -14.60 11.70 -4.13
C ALA A 528 -13.65 10.50 -4.03
N ALA A 529 -14.16 9.26 -4.09
CA ALA A 529 -13.35 8.05 -4.07
C ALA A 529 -12.37 7.99 -5.25
N TYR A 530 -12.84 8.33 -6.46
CA TYR A 530 -11.99 8.41 -7.65
C TYR A 530 -11.04 9.62 -7.59
N ASP A 531 -11.56 10.80 -7.29
CA ASP A 531 -10.80 12.05 -7.25
C ASP A 531 -9.64 12.01 -6.27
N SER A 532 -9.81 11.35 -5.13
CA SER A 532 -8.84 11.29 -4.04
C SER A 532 -7.82 10.14 -4.18
N GLY A 533 -8.03 9.20 -5.12
CA GLY A 533 -7.23 7.98 -5.22
C GLY A 533 -7.47 6.97 -4.08
N ARG A 534 -8.53 7.12 -3.27
CA ARG A 534 -8.89 6.09 -2.27
C ARG A 534 -9.36 4.80 -2.93
N LEU A 535 -9.99 4.88 -4.10
CA LEU A 535 -9.97 3.78 -5.05
C LEU A 535 -8.60 3.79 -5.71
N LEU A 536 -7.77 2.81 -5.41
CA LEU A 536 -6.39 2.72 -5.92
C LEU A 536 -6.38 2.76 -7.44
N HIS A 537 -5.78 3.80 -8.01
CA HIS A 537 -5.72 3.99 -9.46
C HIS A 537 -4.50 3.32 -10.09
N THR A 538 -3.38 3.24 -9.35
CA THR A 538 -2.08 2.69 -9.77
C THR A 538 -1.34 3.48 -10.86
N GLY A 539 -1.85 4.62 -11.25
CA GLY A 539 -1.23 5.52 -12.24
C GLY A 539 -0.51 6.70 -11.62
N GLY A 540 -0.38 6.71 -10.28
CA GLY A 540 0.43 7.66 -9.51
C GLY A 540 1.85 7.14 -9.26
N GLY A 541 2.39 7.39 -8.07
CA GLY A 541 3.74 6.97 -7.73
C GLY A 541 3.97 5.45 -7.72
N LEU A 542 2.92 4.65 -7.61
CA LEU A 542 3.02 3.19 -7.66
C LEU A 542 3.47 2.68 -9.04
N ALA A 543 3.21 3.43 -10.12
CA ALA A 543 3.70 3.12 -11.46
C ALA A 543 5.22 3.20 -11.58
N ASP A 544 5.86 4.00 -10.73
CA ASP A 544 7.27 4.38 -10.81
C ASP A 544 8.18 3.58 -9.87
N ILE A 545 7.63 2.66 -9.08
CA ILE A 545 8.38 1.84 -8.12
C ILE A 545 8.16 0.33 -8.36
N PRO A 546 9.11 -0.53 -7.97
CA PRO A 546 8.93 -1.97 -8.08
C PRO A 546 8.02 -2.53 -6.98
N ILE A 547 7.19 -3.50 -7.36
CA ILE A 547 6.20 -4.17 -6.51
C ILE A 547 6.47 -5.67 -6.52
N VAL A 548 6.75 -6.26 -5.36
CA VAL A 548 6.79 -7.71 -5.19
C VAL A 548 5.57 -8.16 -4.39
N ASP A 549 4.63 -8.83 -5.04
CA ASP A 549 3.40 -9.35 -4.45
C ASP A 549 3.57 -10.84 -4.09
N HIS A 550 3.84 -11.10 -2.82
CA HIS A 550 3.97 -12.44 -2.27
C HIS A 550 2.60 -12.96 -1.82
N ARG A 551 2.18 -14.11 -2.35
CA ARG A 551 0.87 -14.70 -2.08
C ARG A 551 0.98 -16.09 -1.44
N PRO A 552 0.88 -16.24 -0.12
CA PRO A 552 0.52 -17.51 0.51
C PRO A 552 -0.93 -17.85 0.15
N TYR A 553 -1.12 -18.91 -0.65
CA TYR A 553 -2.41 -19.24 -1.25
C TYR A 553 -3.43 -19.76 -0.22
N GLN A 554 -4.63 -19.17 -0.22
CA GLN A 554 -5.69 -19.46 0.76
C GLN A 554 -7.09 -19.66 0.17
N ASP A 555 -7.25 -19.58 -1.16
CA ASP A 555 -8.58 -19.68 -1.81
C ASP A 555 -9.29 -21.02 -1.55
N HIS A 556 -8.55 -22.05 -1.13
CA HIS A 556 -9.08 -23.37 -0.74
C HIS A 556 -9.00 -23.62 0.78
N ALA A 557 -8.87 -22.57 1.61
CA ALA A 557 -8.86 -22.75 3.07
C ALA A 557 -10.15 -23.46 3.54
N ALA A 558 -10.02 -24.51 4.35
CA ALA A 558 -11.14 -25.38 4.74
C ALA A 558 -12.27 -24.65 5.49
N ASN A 559 -11.93 -23.54 6.17
CA ASN A 559 -12.91 -22.69 6.87
C ASN A 559 -13.24 -21.41 6.09
N GLY A 560 -12.79 -21.32 4.82
CA GLY A 560 -12.78 -20.08 4.06
C GLY A 560 -11.71 -19.09 4.54
N ASP A 561 -11.37 -18.14 3.68
CA ASP A 561 -10.44 -17.04 3.99
C ASP A 561 -10.81 -15.83 3.14
N ILE A 562 -10.45 -14.62 3.60
CA ILE A 562 -10.72 -13.39 2.88
C ILE A 562 -9.61 -13.03 1.89
N HIS A 563 -8.41 -13.64 2.00
CA HIS A 563 -7.22 -13.29 1.22
C HIS A 563 -7.20 -14.02 -0.13
N MET A 564 -8.22 -13.75 -0.95
CA MET A 564 -8.38 -14.39 -2.27
C MET A 564 -7.28 -13.93 -3.25
N ARG A 565 -6.82 -14.87 -4.07
CA ARG A 565 -5.73 -14.64 -5.03
C ARG A 565 -6.07 -13.61 -6.11
N TYR A 566 -7.33 -13.47 -6.51
CA TYR A 566 -7.73 -12.54 -7.56
C TYR A 566 -7.32 -11.08 -7.29
N HIS A 567 -7.16 -10.68 -6.03
CA HIS A 567 -6.76 -9.32 -5.67
C HIS A 567 -5.37 -8.95 -6.21
N SER A 568 -4.42 -9.90 -6.29
CA SER A 568 -3.12 -9.66 -6.95
C SER A 568 -3.30 -9.33 -8.42
N PHE A 569 -4.23 -10.02 -9.08
CA PHE A 569 -4.57 -9.73 -10.48
C PHE A 569 -5.34 -8.42 -10.62
N SER A 570 -6.21 -8.08 -9.67
CA SER A 570 -6.90 -6.78 -9.67
C SER A 570 -5.90 -5.63 -9.66
N THR A 571 -4.85 -5.70 -8.83
CA THR A 571 -3.77 -4.70 -8.84
C THR A 571 -3.06 -4.65 -10.19
N ARG A 572 -2.74 -5.81 -10.78
CA ARG A 572 -2.07 -5.90 -12.09
C ARG A 572 -2.93 -5.34 -13.23
N GLU A 573 -4.23 -5.64 -13.25
CA GLU A 573 -5.16 -5.11 -14.25
C GLU A 573 -5.29 -3.59 -14.16
N ARG A 574 -5.32 -3.04 -12.94
CA ARG A 574 -5.31 -1.58 -12.74
C ARG A 574 -4.01 -0.95 -13.26
N LEU A 575 -2.84 -1.55 -12.97
CA LEU A 575 -1.55 -1.09 -13.52
C LEU A 575 -1.54 -1.12 -15.06
N LEU A 576 -2.04 -2.19 -15.67
CA LEU A 576 -2.15 -2.31 -17.12
C LEU A 576 -3.09 -1.26 -17.70
N SER A 577 -4.24 -1.04 -17.07
CA SER A 577 -5.24 -0.05 -17.50
C SER A 577 -4.72 1.37 -17.41
N ALA A 578 -4.06 1.73 -16.30
CA ALA A 578 -3.59 3.09 -16.05
C ALA A 578 -2.31 3.44 -16.82
N ASN A 579 -1.39 2.48 -16.99
CA ASN A 579 -0.02 2.75 -17.47
C ASN A 579 0.33 2.02 -18.79
N GLY A 580 -0.54 1.15 -19.29
CA GLY A 580 -0.27 0.31 -20.45
C GLY A 580 0.74 -0.82 -20.21
N THR A 581 1.28 -0.93 -18.99
CA THR A 581 2.24 -1.95 -18.56
C THR A 581 2.14 -2.22 -17.07
N ALA A 582 2.54 -3.41 -16.65
CA ALA A 582 2.72 -3.81 -15.26
C ALA A 582 4.08 -4.49 -15.04
N ASP A 583 5.11 -4.09 -15.81
CA ASP A 583 6.45 -4.68 -15.77
C ASP A 583 7.17 -4.44 -14.43
N ASN A 584 6.68 -3.49 -13.63
CA ASN A 584 7.13 -3.24 -12.26
C ASN A 584 6.46 -4.13 -11.21
N HIS A 585 5.54 -5.04 -11.58
CA HIS A 585 4.80 -5.89 -10.67
C HIS A 585 5.14 -7.37 -10.85
N VAL A 586 5.67 -8.01 -9.83
CA VAL A 586 6.05 -9.44 -9.80
C VAL A 586 5.20 -10.19 -8.78
N MET A 587 4.60 -11.30 -9.19
CA MET A 587 3.80 -12.18 -8.33
C MET A 587 4.58 -13.44 -7.94
N LEU A 588 4.69 -13.69 -6.64
CA LEU A 588 5.32 -14.87 -6.04
C LEU A 588 4.27 -15.64 -5.23
N VAL A 589 3.92 -16.86 -5.65
CA VAL A 589 2.84 -17.65 -5.05
C VAL A 589 3.41 -18.90 -4.38
N GLU A 590 3.06 -19.17 -3.14
CA GLU A 590 3.38 -20.41 -2.45
C GLU A 590 2.20 -20.94 -1.64
N ALA A 591 2.26 -22.21 -1.24
CA ALA A 591 1.28 -22.77 -0.33
C ALA A 591 1.28 -22.00 1.00
N HIS A 592 0.10 -21.76 1.55
CA HIS A 592 -0.03 -21.08 2.84
C HIS A 592 0.78 -21.79 3.93
N ARG A 593 1.55 -21.01 4.65
CA ARG A 593 2.27 -21.43 5.88
C ARG A 593 1.76 -20.54 7.03
N SER A 594 1.48 -21.15 8.15
CA SER A 594 1.13 -20.42 9.36
C SER A 594 2.33 -19.59 9.85
N GLY A 595 2.07 -18.38 10.29
CA GLY A 595 3.10 -17.50 10.86
C GLY A 595 2.89 -16.03 10.46
N VAL A 596 3.66 -15.16 11.11
CA VAL A 596 3.68 -13.73 10.80
C VAL A 596 4.52 -13.52 9.54
N PHE A 597 4.07 -12.65 8.65
CA PHE A 597 4.85 -12.22 7.49
C PHE A 597 6.15 -11.53 7.95
N SER A 598 7.28 -12.16 7.68
CA SER A 598 8.60 -11.76 8.17
C SER A 598 9.66 -12.03 7.11
N ALA A 599 10.72 -11.23 7.11
CA ALA A 599 11.89 -11.44 6.28
C ALA A 599 12.72 -12.69 6.67
N ASP A 600 12.40 -13.34 7.80
CA ASP A 600 12.94 -14.67 8.14
C ASP A 600 12.37 -15.80 7.27
N GLN A 601 11.24 -15.56 6.57
CA GLN A 601 10.66 -16.53 5.62
C GLN A 601 11.49 -16.56 4.33
N PRO A 602 11.87 -17.73 3.80
CA PRO A 602 12.85 -17.82 2.70
C PRO A 602 12.46 -17.05 1.43
N VAL A 603 11.19 -17.16 0.99
CA VAL A 603 10.72 -16.46 -0.22
C VAL A 603 10.59 -14.96 0.03
N ALA A 604 9.97 -14.58 1.15
CA ALA A 604 9.74 -13.18 1.50
C ALA A 604 11.07 -12.46 1.82
N GLY A 605 11.99 -13.07 2.56
CA GLY A 605 13.30 -12.48 2.85
C GLY A 605 14.13 -12.29 1.60
N ARG A 606 14.12 -13.28 0.68
CA ARG A 606 14.78 -13.11 -0.62
C ARG A 606 14.10 -12.04 -1.46
N ALA A 607 12.77 -11.95 -1.44
CA ALA A 607 12.04 -10.90 -2.12
C ALA A 607 12.47 -9.50 -1.67
N LEU A 608 12.71 -9.29 -0.36
CA LEU A 608 13.22 -8.03 0.17
C LEU A 608 14.61 -7.71 -0.39
N THR A 609 15.55 -8.67 -0.32
CA THR A 609 16.92 -8.48 -0.83
C THR A 609 16.95 -8.18 -2.32
N GLU A 610 16.15 -8.88 -3.12
CA GLU A 610 16.09 -8.68 -4.56
C GLU A 610 15.35 -7.37 -4.92
N LEU A 611 14.33 -6.98 -4.14
CA LEU A 611 13.67 -5.67 -4.30
C LEU A 611 14.66 -4.54 -4.03
N ASP A 612 15.45 -4.63 -2.98
CA ASP A 612 16.49 -3.66 -2.63
C ASP A 612 17.52 -3.50 -3.76
N ALA A 613 18.00 -4.62 -4.31
CA ALA A 613 18.88 -4.62 -5.47
C ALA A 613 18.21 -3.97 -6.70
N TRP A 614 16.91 -4.21 -6.91
CA TRP A 614 16.16 -3.62 -8.02
C TRP A 614 16.05 -2.11 -7.89
N VAL A 615 15.63 -1.61 -6.73
CA VAL A 615 15.55 -0.15 -6.44
C VAL A 615 16.92 0.50 -6.63
N THR A 616 17.98 -0.09 -6.05
CA THR A 616 19.33 0.43 -6.15
C THR A 616 19.79 0.56 -7.60
N ALA A 617 19.69 -0.51 -8.40
CA ALA A 617 20.13 -0.52 -9.78
C ALA A 617 19.31 0.41 -10.68
N ALA A 618 18.00 0.54 -10.43
CA ALA A 618 17.14 1.48 -11.15
C ALA A 618 17.52 2.93 -10.85
N ALA A 619 17.78 3.27 -9.59
CA ALA A 619 18.24 4.60 -9.18
C ALA A 619 19.62 4.95 -9.73
N GLU A 620 20.55 4.00 -9.77
CA GLU A 620 21.87 4.17 -10.41
C GLU A 620 21.73 4.44 -11.92
N SER A 621 20.85 3.68 -12.58
CA SER A 621 20.59 3.85 -14.02
C SER A 621 19.97 5.23 -14.31
N ALA A 622 19.03 5.68 -13.49
CA ALA A 622 18.40 6.99 -13.64
C ALA A 622 19.41 8.14 -13.45
N ARG A 623 20.36 8.00 -12.51
CA ARG A 623 21.45 8.97 -12.31
C ARG A 623 22.43 8.98 -13.48
N ALA A 624 22.79 7.80 -14.00
CA ALA A 624 23.74 7.68 -15.09
C ALA A 624 23.16 8.16 -16.44
N TYR A 625 21.87 8.03 -16.65
CA TYR A 625 21.17 8.36 -17.90
C TYR A 625 19.90 9.15 -17.61
N PRO A 626 19.97 10.41 -17.16
CA PRO A 626 18.80 11.18 -16.78
C PRO A 626 17.87 11.43 -17.97
N GLY A 627 16.55 11.49 -17.70
CA GLY A 627 15.52 11.84 -18.66
C GLY A 627 14.77 10.67 -19.28
N GLY A 628 15.07 9.41 -18.91
CA GLY A 628 14.24 8.25 -19.24
C GLY A 628 12.98 8.17 -18.33
N ALA A 629 11.98 7.42 -18.77
CA ALA A 629 10.82 7.14 -17.91
C ALA A 629 11.20 6.14 -16.79
N PRO A 630 10.69 6.31 -15.54
CA PRO A 630 11.00 5.41 -14.43
C PRO A 630 10.82 3.92 -14.77
N ILE A 631 9.73 3.56 -15.46
CA ILE A 631 9.44 2.18 -15.86
C ILE A 631 10.52 1.57 -16.77
N GLU A 632 11.24 2.38 -17.56
CA GLU A 632 12.33 1.90 -18.42
C GLU A 632 13.54 1.49 -17.58
N TYR A 633 13.88 2.28 -16.54
CA TYR A 633 14.94 1.93 -15.61
C TYR A 633 14.58 0.68 -14.81
N LEU A 634 13.33 0.59 -14.33
CA LEU A 634 12.82 -0.58 -13.61
C LEU A 634 12.90 -1.84 -14.47
N ARG A 635 12.48 -1.77 -15.74
CA ARG A 635 12.52 -2.90 -16.66
C ARG A 635 13.96 -3.40 -16.90
N GLN A 636 14.91 -2.49 -17.06
CA GLN A 636 16.32 -2.82 -17.31
C GLN A 636 17.02 -3.35 -16.06
N ALA A 637 16.69 -2.80 -14.89
CA ALA A 637 17.33 -3.10 -13.62
C ALA A 637 16.76 -4.34 -12.91
N ARG A 638 15.63 -4.90 -13.38
CA ARG A 638 14.95 -6.01 -12.70
C ARG A 638 15.84 -7.24 -12.53
N PRO A 639 16.08 -7.69 -11.29
CA PRO A 639 16.83 -8.91 -11.04
C PRO A 639 16.16 -10.13 -11.70
N GLU A 640 16.96 -11.04 -12.23
CA GLU A 640 16.47 -12.26 -12.91
C GLU A 640 15.60 -13.13 -11.98
N TRP A 641 15.91 -13.13 -10.70
CA TRP A 641 15.10 -13.87 -9.73
C TRP A 641 13.70 -13.27 -9.57
N LEU A 642 13.50 -11.99 -9.73
CA LEU A 642 12.19 -11.34 -9.67
C LEU A 642 11.41 -11.54 -10.97
N ALA A 643 10.94 -12.76 -11.17
CA ALA A 643 10.01 -13.15 -12.22
C ALA A 643 8.79 -13.82 -11.59
N ASP A 644 7.63 -13.65 -12.22
CA ASP A 644 6.40 -14.35 -11.83
C ASP A 644 6.68 -15.83 -11.63
N SER A 645 6.31 -16.36 -10.47
CA SER A 645 6.60 -17.74 -10.12
C SER A 645 5.69 -18.29 -9.02
N CYS A 646 5.60 -19.62 -8.98
CA CYS A 646 4.98 -20.32 -7.87
C CYS A 646 5.90 -21.43 -7.33
N TRP A 647 5.66 -21.84 -6.07
CA TRP A 647 6.36 -22.94 -5.43
C TRP A 647 5.42 -24.13 -5.26
N ILE A 648 5.68 -25.22 -6.00
CA ILE A 648 4.96 -26.50 -5.87
C ILE A 648 5.83 -27.45 -5.05
N GLY A 649 5.56 -27.56 -3.75
CA GLY A 649 6.51 -28.12 -2.83
C GLY A 649 7.75 -27.25 -2.73
N ASP A 650 8.93 -27.84 -2.96
CA ASP A 650 10.21 -27.11 -2.96
C ASP A 650 10.64 -26.67 -4.37
N GLU A 651 9.88 -27.01 -5.42
CA GLU A 651 10.18 -26.63 -6.80
C GLU A 651 9.62 -25.24 -7.11
N ARG A 652 10.49 -24.34 -7.53
CA ARG A 652 10.08 -23.05 -8.12
C ARG A 652 9.77 -23.20 -9.60
N VAL A 653 8.55 -22.88 -9.99
CA VAL A 653 8.10 -22.82 -11.39
C VAL A 653 8.01 -21.36 -11.80
N VAL A 654 8.85 -20.95 -12.76
CA VAL A 654 8.84 -19.59 -13.31
C VAL A 654 7.91 -19.58 -14.52
N THR A 655 6.81 -18.85 -14.42
CA THR A 655 5.81 -18.72 -15.47
C THR A 655 4.98 -17.46 -15.24
N PRO A 656 4.55 -16.75 -16.30
CA PRO A 656 3.60 -15.66 -16.14
C PRO A 656 2.35 -16.12 -15.39
N GLN A 657 1.92 -15.36 -14.40
CA GLN A 657 0.71 -15.68 -13.65
C GLN A 657 -0.52 -15.26 -14.46
N LEU A 658 -1.47 -16.18 -14.63
CA LEU A 658 -2.69 -15.96 -15.40
C LEU A 658 -3.91 -15.98 -14.49
N PRO A 659 -4.88 -15.05 -14.69
CA PRO A 659 -6.05 -14.92 -13.82
C PRO A 659 -7.14 -15.98 -14.08
N LEU A 660 -7.04 -16.77 -15.14
CA LEU A 660 -8.10 -17.68 -15.56
C LEU A 660 -8.21 -18.92 -14.65
N PRO A 661 -9.41 -19.28 -14.18
CA PRO A 661 -9.62 -20.57 -13.56
C PRO A 661 -9.38 -21.69 -14.60
N GLY A 662 -8.50 -22.63 -14.28
CA GLY A 662 -8.27 -23.83 -15.11
C GLY A 662 -7.56 -23.57 -16.42
N GLY A 663 -6.53 -22.73 -16.45
CA GLY A 663 -5.61 -22.62 -17.59
C GLY A 663 -4.97 -23.97 -17.85
N GLN A 664 -5.47 -24.73 -18.82
CA GLN A 664 -4.93 -26.05 -19.16
C GLN A 664 -3.45 -25.94 -19.50
N GLY A 665 -2.61 -26.59 -18.73
CA GLY A 665 -1.17 -26.69 -18.95
C GLY A 665 -0.30 -25.66 -18.21
N ASP A 666 -0.89 -24.77 -17.40
CA ASP A 666 -0.13 -23.92 -16.48
C ASP A 666 -0.07 -24.57 -15.11
N ARG A 667 1.10 -25.08 -14.74
CA ARG A 667 1.37 -25.76 -13.48
C ARG A 667 1.04 -24.90 -12.26
N CYS A 668 1.25 -23.58 -12.33
CA CYS A 668 0.92 -22.66 -11.23
C CYS A 668 -0.58 -22.44 -11.10
N ALA A 669 -1.32 -22.30 -12.20
CA ALA A 669 -2.77 -22.16 -12.18
C ALA A 669 -3.46 -23.45 -11.71
N ASP A 670 -2.92 -24.63 -12.09
CA ASP A 670 -3.44 -25.93 -11.62
C ASP A 670 -3.21 -26.14 -10.11
N ALA A 671 -2.03 -25.73 -9.59
CA ALA A 671 -1.70 -25.85 -8.17
C ALA A 671 -2.39 -24.80 -7.29
N PHE A 672 -2.62 -23.61 -7.84
CA PHE A 672 -3.14 -22.44 -7.16
C PHE A 672 -4.21 -21.75 -8.02
N PRO A 673 -5.38 -22.37 -8.24
CA PRO A 673 -6.44 -21.80 -9.08
C PRO A 673 -6.92 -20.46 -8.50
N THR A 674 -7.30 -19.54 -9.39
CA THR A 674 -7.85 -18.24 -9.03
C THR A 674 -9.36 -18.29 -9.03
N TYR A 675 -9.97 -17.76 -7.98
CA TYR A 675 -11.41 -17.59 -7.85
C TYR A 675 -11.75 -16.09 -7.81
N GLY A 676 -13.04 -15.77 -8.00
CA GLY A 676 -13.49 -14.39 -8.06
C GLY A 676 -14.18 -13.91 -6.78
N SER A 677 -15.11 -12.98 -6.97
CA SER A 677 -16.03 -12.44 -5.97
C SER A 677 -17.44 -12.45 -6.53
N PRO A 678 -18.50 -12.18 -5.73
CA PRO A 678 -19.86 -12.10 -6.23
C PRO A 678 -20.04 -11.12 -7.40
N ARG A 679 -19.30 -10.01 -7.41
CA ARG A 679 -19.35 -9.04 -8.52
C ARG A 679 -18.65 -9.53 -9.77
N ILE A 680 -17.50 -10.21 -9.63
CA ILE A 680 -16.83 -10.85 -10.78
C ILE A 680 -17.73 -11.97 -11.35
N ALA A 681 -18.38 -12.77 -10.49
CA ALA A 681 -19.36 -13.77 -10.91
C ALA A 681 -20.63 -13.15 -11.51
N ALA A 682 -20.90 -11.88 -11.26
CA ALA A 682 -21.97 -11.09 -11.90
C ALA A 682 -21.50 -10.34 -13.15
N GLY A 683 -20.34 -10.69 -13.72
CA GLY A 683 -19.78 -10.10 -14.94
C GLY A 683 -18.88 -8.88 -14.73
N GLY A 684 -18.68 -8.45 -13.48
CA GLY A 684 -17.82 -7.30 -13.15
C GLY A 684 -16.34 -7.54 -13.53
N PRO A 685 -15.59 -6.46 -13.78
CA PRO A 685 -14.19 -6.55 -14.21
C PRO A 685 -13.29 -7.08 -13.09
N LEU A 686 -12.25 -7.83 -13.48
CA LEU A 686 -11.23 -8.34 -12.54
C LEU A 686 -10.49 -7.21 -11.82
N ALA A 687 -10.35 -6.04 -12.45
CA ALA A 687 -9.78 -4.85 -11.84
C ALA A 687 -10.50 -4.40 -10.57
N SER A 688 -11.79 -4.75 -10.41
CA SER A 688 -12.64 -4.38 -9.27
C SER A 688 -12.57 -2.87 -8.96
N ASP A 689 -12.57 -2.04 -10.02
CA ASP A 689 -12.40 -0.59 -9.97
C ASP A 689 -13.68 0.20 -10.35
N ILE A 690 -14.79 -0.51 -10.57
CA ILE A 690 -16.11 0.09 -10.79
C ILE A 690 -16.88 0.08 -9.48
N VAL A 691 -17.08 1.25 -8.88
CA VAL A 691 -17.87 1.43 -7.64
C VAL A 691 -19.35 1.27 -7.93
N LYS A 692 -19.82 1.99 -8.94
CA LYS A 692 -21.19 1.97 -9.45
C LYS A 692 -21.16 1.81 -10.96
N CYS A 693 -21.78 0.75 -11.46
CA CYS A 693 -21.86 0.51 -12.90
C CYS A 693 -22.80 1.49 -13.59
N ARG A 694 -22.61 1.70 -14.87
CA ARG A 694 -23.64 2.29 -15.72
C ARG A 694 -24.75 1.27 -15.93
N LEU A 695 -25.97 1.72 -15.93
CA LEU A 695 -27.12 0.86 -16.09
C LEU A 695 -27.61 0.90 -17.56
N THR A 696 -27.98 -0.27 -18.05
CA THR A 696 -28.72 -0.44 -19.31
C THR A 696 -30.02 -1.19 -19.06
N ASP A 697 -30.98 -1.06 -19.95
CA ASP A 697 -32.24 -1.77 -19.84
C ASP A 697 -32.00 -3.29 -19.90
N PHE A 698 -32.80 -4.05 -19.13
CA PHE A 698 -32.78 -5.52 -19.22
C PHE A 698 -33.26 -5.96 -20.61
N ASP A 699 -32.44 -6.76 -21.30
CA ASP A 699 -32.75 -7.33 -22.62
C ASP A 699 -32.58 -8.85 -22.54
N GLU A 700 -33.68 -9.57 -22.55
CA GLU A 700 -33.71 -11.03 -22.53
C GLU A 700 -32.96 -11.69 -23.70
N THR A 701 -32.81 -10.96 -24.82
CA THR A 701 -32.13 -11.51 -26.01
C THR A 701 -30.60 -11.54 -25.86
N ALA A 702 -30.07 -10.86 -24.86
CA ALA A 702 -28.64 -10.88 -24.54
C ALA A 702 -28.21 -12.17 -23.83
N TYR A 703 -29.15 -13.02 -23.42
CA TYR A 703 -28.87 -14.27 -22.72
C TYR A 703 -28.98 -15.48 -23.67
N PRO A 704 -28.11 -16.50 -23.54
CA PRO A 704 -28.12 -17.67 -24.41
C PRO A 704 -29.31 -18.64 -24.13
N MET A 705 -30.01 -18.51 -23.02
CA MET A 705 -31.21 -19.25 -22.68
C MET A 705 -32.47 -18.46 -23.04
N VAL A 706 -33.60 -19.16 -23.13
CA VAL A 706 -34.88 -18.54 -23.44
C VAL A 706 -35.64 -18.29 -22.14
N PHE A 707 -36.01 -17.05 -21.91
CA PHE A 707 -36.98 -16.67 -20.87
C PHE A 707 -38.39 -16.89 -21.44
N ASP A 708 -39.27 -17.51 -20.66
CA ASP A 708 -40.69 -17.52 -21.02
C ASP A 708 -41.35 -16.15 -20.73
N GLU A 709 -42.65 -15.99 -21.06
CA GLU A 709 -43.33 -14.70 -20.95
C GLU A 709 -43.41 -14.22 -19.49
N ASP A 710 -43.69 -15.13 -18.55
CA ASP A 710 -43.78 -14.84 -17.11
C ASP A 710 -42.39 -14.49 -16.53
N GLN A 711 -41.34 -15.22 -16.93
CA GLN A 711 -39.97 -14.99 -16.54
C GLN A 711 -39.46 -13.65 -17.08
N THR A 712 -39.79 -13.28 -18.31
CA THR A 712 -39.42 -12.00 -18.92
C THR A 712 -40.07 -10.83 -18.20
N GLU A 713 -41.39 -10.93 -17.87
CA GLU A 713 -42.10 -9.89 -17.11
C GLU A 713 -41.47 -9.72 -15.72
N ARG A 714 -41.23 -10.82 -15.02
CA ARG A 714 -40.59 -10.85 -13.70
C ARG A 714 -39.16 -10.26 -13.74
N ALA A 715 -38.35 -10.58 -14.76
CA ALA A 715 -37.03 -10.02 -14.94
C ALA A 715 -37.04 -8.50 -15.10
N ARG A 716 -38.03 -7.97 -15.89
CA ARG A 716 -38.19 -6.52 -16.04
C ARG A 716 -38.62 -5.82 -14.76
N GLU A 717 -39.39 -6.50 -13.88
CA GLU A 717 -39.71 -5.99 -12.55
C GLU A 717 -38.48 -5.97 -11.63
N VAL A 718 -37.77 -7.09 -11.54
CA VAL A 718 -36.56 -7.28 -10.71
C VAL A 718 -35.49 -6.28 -11.10
N PHE A 719 -35.26 -6.11 -12.39
CA PHE A 719 -34.27 -5.19 -12.94
C PHE A 719 -34.87 -3.89 -13.48
N SER A 720 -35.93 -3.39 -12.85
CA SER A 720 -36.62 -2.17 -13.30
C SER A 720 -35.74 -0.91 -13.26
N ALA A 721 -34.69 -0.89 -12.44
CA ALA A 721 -33.68 0.15 -12.42
C ALA A 721 -32.61 -0.01 -13.55
N GLY A 722 -32.61 -1.16 -14.25
CA GLY A 722 -31.60 -1.56 -15.21
C GLY A 722 -30.63 -2.60 -14.65
N VAL A 723 -29.76 -3.11 -15.52
CA VAL A 723 -28.67 -4.04 -15.22
C VAL A 723 -27.32 -3.38 -15.49
N CYS A 724 -26.27 -3.84 -14.84
CA CYS A 724 -24.92 -3.29 -15.03
C CYS A 724 -24.41 -3.55 -16.46
N ASP A 725 -24.02 -2.50 -17.15
CA ASP A 725 -23.17 -2.59 -18.34
C ASP A 725 -21.70 -2.47 -17.93
N TRP A 726 -21.07 -3.62 -17.75
CA TRP A 726 -19.67 -3.70 -17.34
C TRP A 726 -18.67 -3.39 -18.48
N SER A 727 -19.14 -3.22 -19.72
CA SER A 727 -18.30 -2.81 -20.86
C SER A 727 -18.01 -1.31 -20.89
N GLU A 728 -18.78 -0.54 -20.14
CA GLU A 728 -18.65 0.90 -20.01
C GLU A 728 -17.94 1.28 -18.71
N PRO A 729 -17.20 2.40 -18.68
CA PRO A 729 -16.66 2.94 -17.42
C PRO A 729 -17.79 3.18 -16.40
N GLY A 730 -17.50 2.97 -15.12
CA GLY A 730 -18.45 3.21 -14.03
C GLY A 730 -18.90 4.68 -13.95
N GLU A 731 -20.01 4.93 -13.24
CA GLU A 731 -20.47 6.29 -12.98
C GLU A 731 -19.41 7.08 -12.22
N GLY A 732 -18.98 8.20 -12.79
CA GLY A 732 -17.96 9.08 -12.19
C GLY A 732 -16.53 8.53 -12.23
N GLN A 733 -16.27 7.36 -12.83
CA GLN A 733 -14.94 6.77 -12.93
C GLN A 733 -14.00 7.67 -13.74
N ARG A 734 -12.89 8.04 -13.13
CA ARG A 734 -11.85 8.90 -13.70
C ARG A 734 -10.54 8.78 -12.91
N PRO A 735 -9.40 9.18 -13.49
CA PRO A 735 -8.14 9.29 -12.74
C PRO A 735 -8.26 10.26 -11.56
N PRO A 736 -7.46 10.06 -10.49
CA PRO A 736 -7.36 11.01 -9.38
C PRO A 736 -6.94 12.42 -9.83
N LYS A 737 -7.25 13.43 -9.02
CA LYS A 737 -6.86 14.83 -9.30
C LYS A 737 -5.35 15.08 -9.24
N GLY A 738 -4.59 14.16 -8.71
CA GLY A 738 -3.14 14.20 -8.59
C GLY A 738 -2.66 13.67 -7.23
N PRO A 739 -1.35 13.51 -7.06
CA PRO A 739 -0.76 13.06 -5.79
C PRO A 739 -0.76 14.18 -4.73
N TRP A 740 -0.51 13.80 -3.49
CA TRP A 740 -0.33 14.71 -2.36
C TRP A 740 -1.54 15.66 -2.15
N GLN A 741 -2.75 15.12 -2.21
CA GLN A 741 -3.95 15.90 -1.92
C GLN A 741 -4.06 16.18 -0.42
N PHE A 742 -4.60 17.39 -0.10
CA PHE A 742 -4.88 17.86 1.26
C PHE A 742 -6.40 17.91 1.42
N PHE A 743 -6.92 17.46 2.59
CA PHE A 743 -8.35 17.31 2.88
C PHE A 743 -8.83 18.18 4.04
#